data_7fc044ca8b1fc537ea68b206db143f25
#
_entry.id   7fc044ca8b1fc537ea68b206db143f25
#
_cell.length_a   1.000
_cell.length_b   1.000
_cell.length_c   1.000
_cell.angle_alpha   90.00
_cell.angle_beta   90.00
_cell.angle_gamma   90.00
#
_symmetry.space_group_name_H-M   'P 1'
#
loop_
_entity.id
_entity.type
_entity.pdbx_description
1 polymer ?
#
loop_
_entity_poly.entity_id
_entity_poly.type
_entity_poly.pdbx_seq_one_letter_code
_entity_poly.pdbx_strand_id
1 'polypeptide(L)'
;MTLSITFRQPTFTPAEAEAIATRRFGATGTARPLPSERDQNFLLRLVDGSRVVLKIAHAGEDRGALELQHLALRRLARRAPGLALPRVLPAVNGAEIVDIPGSEGEIHCARLLAWVPGTVLAEVRPHTPELLESLGQVIAELGTGLEDLDHPAARRALKWDLARAGWVREHLDAVRDERHRAIVARVLDRYDAEVAPVLERLRAGTIYNDANDHNVLVRGDDPWTRRVVGVIDFGDLVRGPVVCDLAIAAAYAMLGKPDPLAAAARVTAGYHATRPLDEAEIDVLDALIATRLAVSVVNAAVQRTVVPENPYLTISEAPAWEALERLAALPPRLARYVVREAGGLPPVPTAPAVGDWLRQHQDDLSHVVEPDLARQTAVLDLSVGSALFGDLRAPSDVGRFSHAIATALEEAGAVVGIGRYDEPRPIYTSATFRTDSNDGPEWRTVHVGLDLFLPPGTPVCAPLGGVVHSFRDNAAPLDYGPTVVLRHSVDAGQLTFYTLYGHLDRESVAWLRPGQPIANGTPVGRVGDSSVNGGWPPHLHFQIVTDLLDHEGDFPGVVRPSQRAVWTSLSPDPNLILRLPTERFPPAAPSRERLLAERRHHLGPSLSLAYRRPLEIVRGWMQYLYDRDGRRYLDAVNNVPHVGHAHPRVVRAGQRQMAVLNTNTRYLHELVVRYAERLWATLPSPLSVCYFVNSGSEANELGLRLARAYTGRRDLVVLEGAYHGNTTTLIDASPYKHDGPGGAGAPSWVHKVPMPDDYR
;
A
#
# COMPACT_ATOMS: atom_id res chain seq x y z
N MET A 1 40.55 13.18 3.57
CA MET A 1 39.90 14.51 3.61
C MET A 1 38.84 14.42 4.70
N THR A 2 38.95 15.23 5.73
CA THR A 2 37.97 15.29 6.82
C THR A 2 36.66 15.89 6.26
N LEU A 3 35.53 15.19 6.42
CA LEU A 3 34.23 15.70 6.02
C LEU A 3 33.88 16.94 6.88
N SER A 4 33.63 18.08 6.26
CA SER A 4 33.19 19.27 6.97
C SER A 4 31.70 19.12 7.32
N ILE A 5 31.37 19.06 8.60
CA ILE A 5 30.01 18.89 9.10
C ILE A 5 29.33 20.24 9.34
N THR A 6 30.10 21.35 9.43
CA THR A 6 29.60 22.67 9.78
C THR A 6 30.09 23.73 8.81
N PHE A 7 29.21 24.69 8.48
CA PHE A 7 29.49 25.82 7.58
C PHE A 7 28.99 27.10 8.24
N ARG A 8 29.71 28.22 8.02
CA ARG A 8 29.27 29.57 8.41
C ARG A 8 28.40 30.13 7.27
N GLN A 9 27.10 30.30 7.55
CA GLN A 9 26.18 30.90 6.57
C GLN A 9 26.52 32.36 6.31
N PRO A 10 26.30 32.88 5.09
CA PRO A 10 26.30 34.31 4.80
C PRO A 10 25.25 35.06 5.63
N THR A 11 25.47 36.36 5.89
CA THR A 11 24.62 37.18 6.77
C THR A 11 24.08 38.43 6.07
N PHE A 12 23.67 38.32 4.80
CA PHE A 12 23.07 39.42 4.07
C PHE A 12 21.65 39.72 4.51
N THR A 13 21.31 40.99 4.59
CA THR A 13 19.94 41.45 4.86
C THR A 13 19.06 41.36 3.60
N PRO A 14 17.72 41.34 3.70
CA PRO A 14 16.84 41.43 2.53
C PRO A 14 17.11 42.63 1.65
N ALA A 15 17.43 43.81 2.23
CA ALA A 15 17.75 45.02 1.49
C ALA A 15 19.07 44.89 0.68
N GLU A 16 20.07 44.24 1.24
CA GLU A 16 21.33 43.96 0.50
C GLU A 16 21.08 42.95 -0.63
N ALA A 17 20.25 41.92 -0.40
CA ALA A 17 19.85 40.95 -1.43
C ALA A 17 19.12 41.65 -2.59
N GLU A 18 18.20 42.58 -2.32
CA GLU A 18 17.51 43.40 -3.33
C GLU A 18 18.51 44.27 -4.12
N ALA A 19 19.47 44.88 -3.42
CA ALA A 19 20.50 45.68 -4.06
C ALA A 19 21.45 44.84 -4.94
N ILE A 20 21.81 43.63 -4.51
CA ILE A 20 22.62 42.68 -5.31
C ILE A 20 21.82 42.25 -6.55
N ALA A 21 20.58 41.83 -6.38
CA ALA A 21 19.71 41.38 -7.48
C ALA A 21 19.54 42.49 -8.53
N THR A 22 19.25 43.70 -8.09
CA THR A 22 19.10 44.85 -9.00
C THR A 22 20.39 45.19 -9.73
N ARG A 23 21.51 45.35 -9.00
CA ARG A 23 22.77 45.82 -9.57
C ARG A 23 23.47 44.76 -10.42
N ARG A 24 23.46 43.50 -10.00
CA ARG A 24 24.21 42.43 -10.67
C ARG A 24 23.38 41.71 -11.72
N PHE A 25 22.05 41.57 -11.50
CA PHE A 25 21.20 40.76 -12.37
C PHE A 25 20.10 41.56 -13.07
N GLY A 26 19.95 42.85 -12.79
CA GLY A 26 18.88 43.66 -13.35
C GLY A 26 17.46 43.28 -12.81
N ALA A 27 17.41 42.51 -11.74
CA ALA A 27 16.19 41.96 -11.17
C ALA A 27 15.72 42.84 -9.98
N THR A 28 14.83 43.79 -10.25
CA THR A 28 14.29 44.71 -9.23
C THR A 28 13.03 44.13 -8.60
N GLY A 29 13.00 44.03 -7.27
CA GLY A 29 11.85 43.45 -6.55
C GLY A 29 12.07 43.44 -5.04
N THR A 30 11.14 42.82 -4.30
CA THR A 30 11.24 42.66 -2.84
C THR A 30 11.73 41.28 -2.46
N ALA A 31 12.70 41.19 -1.55
CA ALA A 31 13.34 39.97 -1.10
C ALA A 31 12.75 39.46 0.22
N ARG A 32 12.56 38.13 0.30
CA ARG A 32 12.21 37.38 1.51
C ARG A 32 13.20 36.23 1.70
N PRO A 33 13.79 36.03 2.90
CA PRO A 33 14.65 34.89 3.16
C PRO A 33 13.92 33.57 3.02
N LEU A 34 14.63 32.56 2.54
CA LEU A 34 14.22 31.16 2.48
C LEU A 34 15.10 30.32 3.41
N PRO A 35 14.58 29.25 4.04
CA PRO A 35 15.40 28.32 4.81
C PRO A 35 16.51 27.70 3.98
N SER A 36 17.68 27.48 4.59
CA SER A 36 18.83 26.82 3.96
C SER A 36 19.77 26.27 5.02
N GLU A 37 20.54 25.23 4.68
CA GLU A 37 21.55 24.65 5.57
C GLU A 37 22.90 25.39 5.47
N ARG A 38 23.40 25.63 4.25
CA ARG A 38 24.77 26.15 3.97
C ARG A 38 24.77 27.54 3.36
N ASP A 39 23.94 27.72 2.35
CA ASP A 39 23.84 28.98 1.59
C ASP A 39 22.84 29.93 2.27
N GLN A 40 22.79 31.17 1.80
CA GLN A 40 21.69 32.07 2.12
C GLN A 40 20.85 32.31 0.87
N ASN A 41 19.57 31.99 0.94
CA ASN A 41 18.64 32.03 -0.18
C ASN A 41 17.56 33.08 0.04
N PHE A 42 17.21 33.83 -1.00
CA PHE A 42 16.14 34.83 -0.99
C PHE A 42 15.18 34.62 -2.15
N LEU A 43 13.89 34.55 -1.84
CA LEU A 43 12.83 34.68 -2.83
C LEU A 43 12.63 36.17 -3.15
N LEU A 44 12.80 36.55 -4.41
CA LEU A 44 12.45 37.88 -4.88
C LEU A 44 11.12 37.83 -5.67
N ARG A 45 10.20 38.74 -5.33
CA ARG A 45 9.04 39.06 -6.15
C ARG A 45 9.38 40.31 -6.98
N LEU A 46 9.51 40.14 -8.28
CA LEU A 46 9.90 41.20 -9.19
C LEU A 46 8.73 42.16 -9.48
N VAL A 47 9.03 43.34 -10.01
CA VAL A 47 8.04 44.38 -10.33
C VAL A 47 7.03 43.92 -11.35
N ASP A 48 7.40 43.02 -12.28
CA ASP A 48 6.51 42.39 -13.27
C ASP A 48 5.66 41.27 -12.73
N GLY A 49 5.74 40.98 -11.42
CA GLY A 49 5.02 39.92 -10.74
C GLY A 49 5.70 38.54 -10.82
N SER A 50 6.74 38.40 -11.60
CA SER A 50 7.53 37.15 -11.67
C SER A 50 8.29 36.89 -10.37
N ARG A 51 8.73 35.64 -10.16
CA ARG A 51 9.49 35.23 -8.98
C ARG A 51 10.82 34.62 -9.36
N VAL A 52 11.88 34.96 -8.62
CA VAL A 52 13.23 34.42 -8.79
C VAL A 52 13.85 34.11 -7.43
N VAL A 53 14.86 33.25 -7.40
CA VAL A 53 15.62 32.92 -6.16
C VAL A 53 17.06 33.40 -6.33
N LEU A 54 17.48 34.31 -5.48
CA LEU A 54 18.88 34.69 -5.33
C LEU A 54 19.52 33.73 -4.33
N LYS A 55 20.52 32.97 -4.76
CA LYS A 55 21.32 32.08 -3.92
C LYS A 55 22.72 32.71 -3.72
N ILE A 56 23.11 32.87 -2.45
CA ILE A 56 24.42 33.38 -2.03
C ILE A 56 25.14 32.23 -1.32
N ALA A 57 26.18 31.70 -1.96
CA ALA A 57 26.93 30.58 -1.41
C ALA A 57 27.79 31.02 -0.22
N HIS A 58 28.09 30.13 0.72
CA HIS A 58 29.03 30.40 1.78
C HIS A 58 30.46 30.66 1.19
N ALA A 59 31.29 31.42 1.89
CA ALA A 59 32.58 31.86 1.36
C ALA A 59 33.58 30.75 1.02
N GLY A 60 33.36 29.53 1.61
CA GLY A 60 34.21 28.37 1.33
C GLY A 60 33.67 27.45 0.24
N GLU A 61 32.56 27.79 -0.47
CA GLU A 61 32.02 26.93 -1.52
C GLU A 61 32.91 26.90 -2.76
N ASP A 62 33.15 25.70 -3.27
CA ASP A 62 33.91 25.53 -4.51
C ASP A 62 33.12 26.07 -5.72
N ARG A 63 33.70 27.03 -6.44
CA ARG A 63 33.10 27.58 -7.66
C ARG A 63 32.80 26.48 -8.70
N GLY A 64 33.66 25.45 -8.80
CA GLY A 64 33.43 24.30 -9.66
C GLY A 64 32.19 23.51 -9.30
N ALA A 65 31.80 23.50 -8.03
CA ALA A 65 30.53 22.88 -7.59
C ALA A 65 29.31 23.68 -8.07
N LEU A 66 29.39 25.01 -8.10
CA LEU A 66 28.31 25.85 -8.64
C LEU A 66 28.23 25.73 -10.18
N GLU A 67 29.36 25.62 -10.87
CA GLU A 67 29.43 25.38 -12.32
C GLU A 67 28.83 24.03 -12.70
N LEU A 68 29.11 22.98 -11.91
CA LEU A 68 28.47 21.64 -12.05
C LEU A 68 26.95 21.74 -11.95
N GLN A 69 26.41 22.49 -10.98
CA GLN A 69 24.95 22.65 -10.81
C GLN A 69 24.33 23.32 -12.06
N HIS A 70 24.98 24.37 -12.60
CA HIS A 70 24.51 25.05 -13.81
C HIS A 70 24.58 24.13 -15.03
N LEU A 71 25.65 23.35 -15.16
CA LEU A 71 25.80 22.38 -16.23
C LEU A 71 24.73 21.31 -16.18
N ALA A 72 24.42 20.76 -14.97
CA ALA A 72 23.37 19.80 -14.73
C ALA A 72 21.99 20.35 -15.14
N LEU A 73 21.63 21.55 -14.70
CA LEU A 73 20.37 22.20 -15.03
C LEU A 73 20.20 22.42 -16.54
N ARG A 74 21.25 22.92 -17.25
CA ARG A 74 21.22 23.09 -18.70
C ARG A 74 21.09 21.76 -19.44
N ARG A 75 21.73 20.71 -18.93
CA ARG A 75 21.65 19.36 -19.51
C ARG A 75 20.25 18.76 -19.36
N LEU A 76 19.71 18.83 -18.15
CA LEU A 76 18.36 18.32 -17.84
C LEU A 76 17.27 19.07 -18.62
N ALA A 77 17.39 20.38 -18.79
CA ALA A 77 16.45 21.15 -19.62
C ALA A 77 16.36 20.64 -21.07
N ARG A 78 17.42 19.98 -21.57
CA ARG A 78 17.44 19.37 -22.92
C ARG A 78 17.04 17.91 -22.92
N ARG A 79 17.45 17.12 -21.90
CA ARG A 79 17.27 15.66 -21.88
C ARG A 79 15.97 15.22 -21.20
N ALA A 80 15.45 16.02 -20.28
CA ALA A 80 14.23 15.80 -19.53
C ALA A 80 13.35 17.05 -19.53
N PRO A 81 12.90 17.55 -20.69
CA PRO A 81 12.16 18.81 -20.81
C PRO A 81 10.80 18.80 -20.12
N GLY A 82 10.28 17.61 -19.77
CA GLY A 82 9.06 17.44 -18.98
C GLY A 82 9.20 17.78 -17.51
N LEU A 83 10.44 17.79 -16.97
CA LEU A 83 10.68 18.08 -15.57
C LEU A 83 10.62 19.59 -15.29
N ALA A 84 9.96 19.96 -14.22
CA ALA A 84 9.92 21.32 -13.70
C ALA A 84 11.21 21.58 -12.88
N LEU A 85 12.16 22.30 -13.48
CA LEU A 85 13.48 22.53 -12.91
C LEU A 85 13.80 24.03 -12.86
N PRO A 86 14.67 24.50 -11.93
CA PRO A 86 15.18 25.87 -11.92
C PRO A 86 15.95 26.17 -13.22
N ARG A 87 15.80 27.38 -13.73
CA ARG A 87 16.62 27.88 -14.84
C ARG A 87 17.58 28.94 -14.34
N VAL A 88 18.86 28.85 -14.74
CA VAL A 88 19.85 29.84 -14.43
C VAL A 88 19.55 31.12 -15.21
N LEU A 89 19.56 32.25 -14.52
CA LEU A 89 19.38 33.58 -15.10
C LEU A 89 20.72 34.32 -15.09
N PRO A 90 21.22 34.80 -16.25
CA PRO A 90 22.51 35.46 -16.31
C PRO A 90 22.48 36.84 -15.66
N ALA A 91 23.62 37.29 -15.16
CA ALA A 91 23.85 38.64 -14.70
C ALA A 91 23.89 39.63 -15.88
N VAL A 92 23.84 40.91 -15.58
CA VAL A 92 23.90 42.01 -16.60
C VAL A 92 25.12 41.94 -17.50
N ASN A 93 26.25 41.43 -17.00
CA ASN A 93 27.47 41.19 -17.74
C ASN A 93 27.53 39.84 -18.48
N GLY A 94 26.44 39.06 -18.47
CA GLY A 94 26.36 37.74 -19.07
C GLY A 94 26.92 36.60 -18.22
N ALA A 95 27.54 36.86 -17.08
CA ALA A 95 28.02 35.81 -16.18
C ALA A 95 26.85 35.12 -15.44
N GLU A 96 26.97 33.82 -15.20
CA GLU A 96 25.95 33.05 -14.43
C GLU A 96 26.27 33.02 -12.93
N ILE A 97 27.50 33.24 -12.54
CA ILE A 97 27.99 33.31 -11.16
C ILE A 97 28.76 34.65 -11.01
N VAL A 98 28.38 35.41 -10.01
CA VAL A 98 29.03 36.71 -9.74
C VAL A 98 29.60 36.73 -8.33
N ASP A 99 30.78 37.33 -8.19
CA ASP A 99 31.42 37.52 -6.91
C ASP A 99 30.87 38.77 -6.23
N ILE A 100 30.53 38.65 -4.95
CA ILE A 100 30.03 39.72 -4.08
C ILE A 100 30.81 39.75 -2.77
N PRO A 101 31.22 40.95 -2.29
CA PRO A 101 31.88 41.07 -1.00
C PRO A 101 30.92 40.89 0.14
N GLY A 102 31.30 40.15 1.17
CA GLY A 102 30.62 40.07 2.45
C GLY A 102 31.05 41.19 3.39
N SER A 103 30.45 41.23 4.56
CA SER A 103 30.65 42.28 5.57
C SER A 103 32.04 42.26 6.25
N GLU A 104 32.69 41.08 6.29
CA GLU A 104 34.01 40.88 6.90
C GLU A 104 35.16 40.84 5.84
N GLY A 105 34.84 41.15 4.57
CA GLY A 105 35.82 41.18 3.48
C GLY A 105 35.97 39.84 2.74
N GLU A 106 35.23 38.82 3.13
CA GLU A 106 35.12 37.53 2.42
C GLU A 106 34.40 37.71 1.07
N ILE A 107 34.68 36.83 0.12
CA ILE A 107 34.02 36.81 -1.18
C ILE A 107 33.00 35.66 -1.23
N HIS A 108 31.78 35.99 -1.60
CA HIS A 108 30.72 35.03 -1.83
C HIS A 108 30.38 34.93 -3.30
N CYS A 109 29.98 33.77 -3.79
CA CYS A 109 29.40 33.59 -5.10
C CYS A 109 27.86 33.73 -5.05
N ALA A 110 27.33 34.67 -5.85
CA ALA A 110 25.89 34.86 -6.00
C ALA A 110 25.42 34.41 -7.39
N ARG A 111 24.22 33.84 -7.44
CA ARG A 111 23.58 33.38 -8.67
C ARG A 111 22.06 33.56 -8.59
N LEU A 112 21.41 33.75 -9.73
CA LEU A 112 19.95 33.95 -9.82
C LEU A 112 19.30 32.79 -10.57
N LEU A 113 18.26 32.23 -9.98
CA LEU A 113 17.51 31.12 -10.55
C LEU A 113 16.03 31.50 -10.71
N ALA A 114 15.39 31.04 -11.79
CA ALA A 114 13.96 31.18 -11.95
C ALA A 114 13.21 30.33 -10.89
N TRP A 115 12.16 30.90 -10.33
CA TRP A 115 11.27 30.18 -9.42
C TRP A 115 10.54 29.04 -10.13
N VAL A 116 10.47 27.87 -9.52
CA VAL A 116 9.68 26.73 -10.01
C VAL A 116 8.36 26.65 -9.23
N PRO A 117 7.21 26.81 -9.90
CA PRO A 117 5.91 26.69 -9.24
C PRO A 117 5.65 25.24 -8.80
N GLY A 118 5.07 25.07 -7.64
CA GLY A 118 4.69 23.78 -7.06
C GLY A 118 4.62 23.86 -5.54
N THR A 119 4.05 22.84 -4.90
CA THR A 119 4.07 22.64 -3.44
C THR A 119 5.10 21.57 -3.14
N VAL A 120 5.91 21.76 -2.10
CA VAL A 120 6.87 20.72 -1.69
C VAL A 120 6.15 19.48 -1.16
N LEU A 121 6.70 18.30 -1.42
CA LEU A 121 6.10 17.02 -1.05
C LEU A 121 5.85 16.93 0.47
N ALA A 122 6.73 17.54 1.27
CA ALA A 122 6.59 17.62 2.72
C ALA A 122 5.26 18.25 3.19
N GLU A 123 4.69 19.19 2.43
CA GLU A 123 3.45 19.89 2.73
C GLU A 123 2.20 19.25 2.08
N VAL A 124 2.37 18.23 1.25
CA VAL A 124 1.27 17.58 0.52
C VAL A 124 0.71 16.42 1.35
N ARG A 125 -0.61 16.33 1.46
CA ARG A 125 -1.33 15.19 2.06
C ARG A 125 -2.65 14.97 1.30
N PRO A 126 -3.13 13.71 1.17
CA PRO A 126 -2.42 12.47 1.39
C PRO A 126 -1.35 12.20 0.32
N HIS A 127 -0.37 11.33 0.60
CA HIS A 127 0.50 10.75 -0.42
C HIS A 127 -0.18 9.52 -1.03
N THR A 128 -0.82 9.68 -2.17
CA THR A 128 -1.46 8.56 -2.87
C THR A 128 -0.39 7.65 -3.49
N PRO A 129 -0.69 6.36 -3.76
CA PRO A 129 0.23 5.49 -4.48
C PRO A 129 0.72 6.07 -5.81
N GLU A 130 -0.16 6.73 -6.58
CA GLU A 130 0.21 7.35 -7.86
C GLU A 130 1.15 8.55 -7.67
N LEU A 131 1.02 9.29 -6.56
CA LEU A 131 1.96 10.36 -6.24
C LEU A 131 3.34 9.78 -5.92
N LEU A 132 3.41 8.70 -5.13
CA LEU A 132 4.67 8.04 -4.78
C LEU A 132 5.31 7.36 -5.99
N GLU A 133 4.53 6.72 -6.85
CA GLU A 133 5.02 6.16 -8.12
C GLU A 133 5.57 7.27 -9.03
N SER A 134 4.91 8.43 -9.11
CA SER A 134 5.41 9.58 -9.88
C SER A 134 6.70 10.17 -9.31
N LEU A 135 6.93 10.04 -8.00
CA LEU A 135 8.24 10.38 -7.41
C LEU A 135 9.34 9.49 -7.99
N GLY A 136 9.12 8.18 -7.97
CA GLY A 136 10.06 7.22 -8.56
C GLY A 136 10.35 7.52 -10.04
N GLN A 137 9.32 7.81 -10.82
CA GLN A 137 9.45 8.17 -12.25
C GLN A 137 10.32 9.40 -12.45
N VAL A 138 10.06 10.48 -11.70
CA VAL A 138 10.86 11.73 -11.80
C VAL A 138 12.32 11.50 -11.40
N ILE A 139 12.59 10.71 -10.36
CA ILE A 139 13.97 10.38 -9.95
C ILE A 139 14.68 9.54 -11.03
N ALA A 140 13.97 8.62 -11.68
CA ALA A 140 14.52 7.82 -12.79
C ALA A 140 14.86 8.68 -14.01
N GLU A 141 13.97 9.62 -14.40
CA GLU A 141 14.20 10.58 -15.49
C GLU A 141 15.40 11.51 -15.18
N LEU A 142 15.47 12.00 -13.94
CA LEU A 142 16.56 12.84 -13.45
C LEU A 142 17.90 12.09 -13.54
N GLY A 143 17.97 10.87 -13.01
CA GLY A 143 19.16 10.02 -13.07
C GLY A 143 19.59 9.71 -14.51
N THR A 144 18.66 9.39 -15.39
CA THR A 144 18.96 9.16 -16.82
C THR A 144 19.53 10.43 -17.50
N GLY A 145 19.01 11.59 -17.13
CA GLY A 145 19.50 12.87 -17.64
C GLY A 145 20.91 13.24 -17.17
N LEU A 146 21.34 12.76 -16.00
CA LEU A 146 22.62 13.11 -15.35
C LEU A 146 23.71 12.05 -15.50
N GLU A 147 23.39 10.79 -15.79
CA GLU A 147 24.27 9.62 -15.65
C GLU A 147 25.66 9.78 -16.26
N ASP A 148 25.75 10.29 -17.49
CA ASP A 148 27.00 10.51 -18.22
C ASP A 148 27.55 11.96 -18.09
N LEU A 149 27.03 12.73 -17.12
CA LEU A 149 27.60 14.01 -16.77
C LEU A 149 28.91 13.81 -15.99
N ASP A 150 30.05 14.15 -16.59
CA ASP A 150 31.33 14.09 -15.93
C ASP A 150 31.87 15.51 -15.66
N HIS A 151 32.19 15.77 -14.41
CA HIS A 151 32.76 17.03 -13.95
C HIS A 151 33.66 16.78 -12.72
N PRO A 152 34.86 17.42 -12.63
CA PRO A 152 35.77 17.21 -11.51
C PRO A 152 35.11 17.42 -10.13
N ALA A 153 34.27 18.45 -9.99
CA ALA A 153 33.60 18.79 -8.74
C ALA A 153 32.55 17.75 -8.31
N ALA A 154 32.13 16.82 -9.19
CA ALA A 154 31.25 15.69 -8.81
C ALA A 154 31.99 14.64 -7.97
N ARG A 155 33.33 14.64 -7.90
CA ARG A 155 34.12 13.68 -7.13
C ARG A 155 34.45 14.16 -5.72
N ARG A 156 33.79 15.22 -5.26
CA ARG A 156 33.94 15.75 -3.88
C ARG A 156 33.35 14.79 -2.84
N ALA A 157 33.81 14.93 -1.61
CA ALA A 157 33.25 14.18 -0.48
C ALA A 157 32.10 14.97 0.19
N LEU A 158 30.95 14.37 0.30
CA LEU A 158 29.78 14.93 0.98
C LEU A 158 29.29 14.02 2.12
N LYS A 159 28.84 14.61 3.22
CA LYS A 159 28.25 13.85 4.34
C LYS A 159 26.96 13.11 3.98
N TRP A 160 26.27 13.59 2.95
CA TRP A 160 25.03 13.03 2.44
C TRP A 160 25.23 11.93 1.38
N ASP A 161 26.47 11.69 0.96
CA ASP A 161 26.83 10.63 0.02
C ASP A 161 26.73 9.25 0.70
N LEU A 162 25.74 8.47 0.28
CA LEU A 162 25.50 7.12 0.85
C LEU A 162 26.67 6.16 0.60
N ALA A 163 27.44 6.34 -0.45
CA ALA A 163 28.65 5.54 -0.68
C ALA A 163 29.75 5.81 0.38
N ARG A 164 29.59 6.84 1.19
CA ARG A 164 30.53 7.25 2.25
C ARG A 164 29.88 7.31 3.63
N ALA A 165 28.81 6.58 3.88
CA ALA A 165 28.03 6.64 5.11
C ALA A 165 28.80 6.21 6.38
N GLY A 166 30.00 5.63 6.25
CA GLY A 166 30.82 5.16 7.38
C GLY A 166 31.12 6.21 8.45
N TRP A 167 31.12 7.52 8.11
CA TRP A 167 31.32 8.62 9.06
C TRP A 167 30.28 8.62 10.21
N VAL A 168 29.09 8.08 9.97
CA VAL A 168 28.00 7.99 10.94
C VAL A 168 28.43 7.20 12.17
N ARG A 169 29.27 6.17 11.98
CA ARG A 169 29.78 5.32 13.06
C ARG A 169 30.67 6.12 14.05
N GLU A 170 31.42 7.08 13.56
CA GLU A 170 32.29 7.96 14.38
C GLU A 170 31.49 8.94 15.25
N HIS A 171 30.19 9.14 14.93
CA HIS A 171 29.33 10.11 15.59
C HIS A 171 28.12 9.49 16.32
N LEU A 172 28.13 8.17 16.53
CA LEU A 172 27.04 7.46 17.23
C LEU A 172 26.79 7.99 18.64
N ASP A 173 27.81 8.47 19.33
CA ASP A 173 27.72 9.04 20.69
C ASP A 173 26.86 10.31 20.75
N ALA A 174 26.65 11.01 19.62
CA ALA A 174 25.71 12.13 19.55
C ALA A 174 24.25 11.71 19.77
N VAL A 175 23.91 10.44 19.49
CA VAL A 175 22.60 9.86 19.76
C VAL A 175 22.52 9.41 21.23
N ARG A 176 21.77 10.15 22.04
CA ARG A 176 21.71 9.93 23.51
C ARG A 176 20.99 8.64 23.91
N ASP A 177 19.93 8.27 23.21
CA ASP A 177 19.13 7.08 23.49
C ASP A 177 19.87 5.80 23.06
N GLU A 178 20.05 4.85 23.98
CA GLU A 178 20.79 3.61 23.76
C GLU A 178 20.11 2.67 22.76
N ARG A 179 18.77 2.61 22.79
CA ARG A 179 17.99 1.80 21.85
C ARG A 179 18.13 2.34 20.43
N HIS A 180 18.07 3.67 20.26
CA HIS A 180 18.30 4.33 18.99
C HIS A 180 19.73 4.12 18.48
N ARG A 181 20.75 4.21 19.36
CA ARG A 181 22.14 3.86 18.98
C ARG A 181 22.26 2.44 18.47
N ALA A 182 21.62 1.48 19.15
CA ALA A 182 21.62 0.09 18.74
C ALA A 182 20.92 -0.15 17.38
N ILE A 183 19.85 0.60 17.08
CA ILE A 183 19.18 0.56 15.77
C ILE A 183 20.14 1.05 14.68
N VAL A 184 20.76 2.22 14.86
CA VAL A 184 21.71 2.78 13.88
C VAL A 184 22.93 1.87 13.70
N ALA A 185 23.47 1.32 14.78
CA ALA A 185 24.61 0.39 14.71
C ALA A 185 24.28 -0.83 13.82
N ARG A 186 23.11 -1.47 14.02
CA ARG A 186 22.67 -2.58 13.17
C ARG A 186 22.49 -2.18 11.70
N VAL A 187 21.99 -0.97 11.42
CA VAL A 187 21.89 -0.46 10.03
C VAL A 187 23.28 -0.35 9.41
N LEU A 188 24.27 0.18 10.15
CA LEU A 188 25.64 0.31 9.67
C LEU A 188 26.34 -1.06 9.52
N ASP A 189 26.07 -2.01 10.41
CA ASP A 189 26.60 -3.37 10.29
C ASP A 189 26.07 -4.06 9.00
N ARG A 190 24.78 -3.85 8.68
CA ARG A 190 24.22 -4.29 7.40
C ARG A 190 24.82 -3.57 6.20
N TYR A 191 25.03 -2.27 6.29
CA TYR A 191 25.71 -1.51 5.22
C TYR A 191 27.10 -2.09 4.95
N ASP A 192 27.89 -2.33 5.98
CA ASP A 192 29.25 -2.86 5.85
C ASP A 192 29.25 -4.30 5.29
N ALA A 193 28.26 -5.11 5.63
CA ALA A 193 28.16 -6.50 5.19
C ALA A 193 27.55 -6.66 3.79
N GLU A 194 26.55 -5.88 3.45
CA GLU A 194 25.70 -6.10 2.27
C GLU A 194 25.94 -5.07 1.16
N VAL A 195 26.21 -3.80 1.50
CA VAL A 195 26.30 -2.70 0.54
C VAL A 195 27.75 -2.41 0.14
N ALA A 196 28.64 -2.17 1.13
CA ALA A 196 30.02 -1.76 0.89
C ALA A 196 30.78 -2.69 -0.06
N PRO A 197 30.66 -4.05 0.02
CA PRO A 197 31.38 -4.97 -0.86
C PRO A 197 30.95 -4.92 -2.34
N VAL A 198 29.80 -4.36 -2.64
CA VAL A 198 29.23 -4.36 -3.98
C VAL A 198 29.16 -2.97 -4.64
N LEU A 199 29.45 -1.88 -3.88
CA LEU A 199 29.34 -0.50 -4.36
C LEU A 199 30.04 -0.24 -5.69
N GLU A 200 31.27 -0.77 -5.86
CA GLU A 200 32.07 -0.57 -7.07
C GLU A 200 31.50 -1.30 -8.31
N ARG A 201 30.60 -2.28 -8.08
CA ARG A 201 29.97 -3.08 -9.15
C ARG A 201 28.62 -2.52 -9.58
N LEU A 202 28.05 -1.58 -8.80
CA LEU A 202 26.77 -0.95 -9.13
C LEU A 202 26.96 0.07 -10.24
N ARG A 203 25.92 0.30 -11.04
CA ARG A 203 25.91 1.36 -12.05
C ARG A 203 26.18 2.71 -11.40
N ALA A 204 27.18 3.44 -11.90
CA ALA A 204 27.62 4.69 -11.32
C ALA A 204 27.53 5.85 -12.34
N GLY A 205 27.14 7.01 -11.86
CA GLY A 205 27.02 8.25 -12.65
C GLY A 205 27.03 9.48 -11.75
N THR A 206 26.81 10.66 -12.33
CA THR A 206 26.47 11.83 -11.53
C THR A 206 25.02 11.70 -11.07
N ILE A 207 24.81 11.78 -9.76
CA ILE A 207 23.50 11.64 -9.10
C ILE A 207 23.10 12.97 -8.46
N TYR A 208 21.80 13.16 -8.30
CA TYR A 208 21.22 14.35 -7.67
C TYR A 208 21.51 14.40 -6.16
N ASN A 209 21.45 13.26 -5.49
CA ASN A 209 21.86 13.00 -4.11
C ASN A 209 21.07 13.73 -3.00
N ASP A 210 20.01 14.49 -3.32
CA ASP A 210 19.22 15.24 -2.33
C ASP A 210 17.70 15.24 -2.62
N ALA A 211 17.17 14.07 -2.97
CA ALA A 211 15.75 13.87 -3.23
C ALA A 211 14.90 13.82 -1.93
N ASN A 212 15.14 14.78 -1.01
CA ASN A 212 14.33 14.93 0.20
C ASN A 212 12.97 15.56 -0.12
N ASP A 213 12.00 15.43 0.78
CA ASP A 213 10.61 15.84 0.58
C ASP A 213 10.41 17.37 0.53
N HIS A 214 11.37 18.18 0.97
CA HIS A 214 11.39 19.64 0.80
C HIS A 214 11.94 20.10 -0.55
N ASN A 215 12.65 19.23 -1.27
CA ASN A 215 13.22 19.51 -2.59
C ASN A 215 12.38 18.99 -3.74
N VAL A 216 11.38 18.15 -3.47
CA VAL A 216 10.49 17.54 -4.46
C VAL A 216 9.23 18.38 -4.62
N LEU A 217 8.88 18.75 -5.86
CA LEU A 217 7.73 19.59 -6.19
C LEU A 217 6.56 18.79 -6.74
N VAL A 218 5.37 19.09 -6.22
CA VAL A 218 4.10 18.48 -6.56
C VAL A 218 3.17 19.50 -7.20
N ARG A 219 2.41 19.09 -8.23
CA ARG A 219 1.30 19.85 -8.82
C ARG A 219 0.05 19.00 -8.93
N GLY A 220 -1.10 19.66 -9.00
CA GLY A 220 -2.44 19.07 -9.09
C GLY A 220 -3.36 19.64 -8.03
N ASP A 221 -4.58 19.99 -8.44
CA ASP A 221 -5.56 20.67 -7.56
C ASP A 221 -6.28 19.68 -6.62
N ASP A 222 -6.32 18.43 -6.99
CA ASP A 222 -7.01 17.32 -6.31
C ASP A 222 -5.99 16.26 -5.91
N PRO A 223 -6.08 15.67 -4.71
CA PRO A 223 -5.16 14.63 -4.24
C PRO A 223 -4.89 13.50 -5.24
N TRP A 224 -5.89 13.14 -6.04
CA TRP A 224 -5.79 12.04 -7.01
C TRP A 224 -5.12 12.42 -8.33
N THR A 225 -5.09 13.71 -8.64
CA THR A 225 -4.40 14.26 -9.83
C THR A 225 -3.01 14.77 -9.53
N ARG A 226 -2.65 14.86 -8.26
CA ARG A 226 -1.32 15.28 -7.83
C ARG A 226 -0.25 14.35 -8.34
N ARG A 227 0.81 14.95 -8.91
CA ARG A 227 2.01 14.24 -9.39
C ARG A 227 3.23 15.04 -9.01
N VAL A 228 4.34 14.34 -8.76
CA VAL A 228 5.65 14.96 -8.72
C VAL A 228 5.99 15.46 -10.11
N VAL A 229 6.44 16.70 -10.21
CA VAL A 229 6.71 17.35 -11.50
C VAL A 229 8.18 17.76 -11.69
N GLY A 230 8.97 17.76 -10.62
CA GLY A 230 10.36 18.12 -10.66
C GLY A 230 10.98 18.29 -9.29
N VAL A 231 12.20 18.77 -9.28
CA VAL A 231 13.01 18.98 -8.07
C VAL A 231 13.68 20.36 -8.09
N ILE A 232 14.07 20.83 -6.91
CA ILE A 232 14.86 22.02 -6.68
C ILE A 232 16.13 21.68 -5.90
N ASP A 233 17.04 22.61 -5.80
CA ASP A 233 18.31 22.50 -5.08
C ASP A 233 19.26 21.38 -5.57
N PHE A 234 20.18 21.76 -6.42
CA PHE A 234 21.20 20.89 -6.99
C PHE A 234 22.54 20.96 -6.24
N GLY A 235 22.52 21.38 -4.97
CA GLY A 235 23.71 21.60 -4.15
C GLY A 235 24.52 20.35 -3.86
N ASP A 236 23.93 19.17 -3.88
CA ASP A 236 24.56 17.93 -3.43
C ASP A 236 24.91 16.95 -4.57
N LEU A 237 24.97 17.44 -5.82
CA LEU A 237 25.42 16.61 -6.95
C LEU A 237 26.77 15.94 -6.64
N VAL A 238 26.85 14.64 -6.84
CA VAL A 238 28.04 13.82 -6.60
C VAL A 238 28.09 12.66 -7.61
N ARG A 239 29.28 12.13 -7.87
CA ARG A 239 29.42 10.88 -8.61
C ARG A 239 29.34 9.69 -7.67
N GLY A 240 28.35 8.84 -7.87
CA GLY A 240 28.09 7.68 -7.03
C GLY A 240 27.21 6.65 -7.70
N PRO A 241 26.82 5.58 -6.98
CA PRO A 241 25.86 4.58 -7.48
C PRO A 241 24.51 5.22 -7.75
N VAL A 242 23.95 4.98 -8.93
CA VAL A 242 22.68 5.63 -9.35
C VAL A 242 21.48 5.24 -8.49
N VAL A 243 21.51 4.05 -7.89
CA VAL A 243 20.47 3.56 -6.97
C VAL A 243 20.38 4.39 -5.68
N CYS A 244 21.42 5.17 -5.32
CA CYS A 244 21.40 6.03 -4.14
C CYS A 244 20.34 7.14 -4.24
N ASP A 245 20.09 7.70 -5.44
CA ASP A 245 19.01 8.68 -5.62
C ASP A 245 17.63 8.10 -5.30
N LEU A 246 17.37 6.87 -5.75
CA LEU A 246 16.15 6.15 -5.41
C LEU A 246 16.06 5.86 -3.91
N ALA A 247 17.16 5.41 -3.29
CA ALA A 247 17.20 5.13 -1.86
C ALA A 247 16.88 6.38 -1.02
N ILE A 248 17.39 7.54 -1.41
CA ILE A 248 17.12 8.82 -0.75
C ILE A 248 15.63 9.18 -0.90
N ALA A 249 15.09 9.17 -2.12
CA ALA A 249 13.69 9.49 -2.37
C ALA A 249 12.72 8.55 -1.62
N ALA A 250 13.02 7.25 -1.62
CA ALA A 250 12.25 6.24 -0.90
C ALA A 250 12.31 6.47 0.62
N ALA A 251 13.46 6.79 1.19
CA ALA A 251 13.61 7.08 2.62
C ALA A 251 12.75 8.27 3.07
N TYR A 252 12.74 9.35 2.31
CA TYR A 252 11.90 10.51 2.64
C TYR A 252 10.40 10.26 2.37
N ALA A 253 10.05 9.41 1.41
CA ALA A 253 8.67 8.99 1.20
C ALA A 253 8.09 8.17 2.37
N MET A 254 8.94 7.55 3.18
CA MET A 254 8.56 6.76 4.36
C MET A 254 8.15 7.61 5.57
N LEU A 255 8.55 8.88 5.62
CA LEU A 255 8.38 9.74 6.79
C LEU A 255 6.90 9.96 7.14
N GLY A 256 6.56 9.74 8.41
CA GLY A 256 5.20 9.88 8.94
C GLY A 256 4.19 8.89 8.36
N LYS A 257 4.63 7.72 7.88
CA LYS A 257 3.76 6.67 7.33
C LYS A 257 3.45 5.57 8.34
N PRO A 258 2.19 5.13 8.43
CA PRO A 258 1.85 3.92 9.18
C PRO A 258 2.56 2.67 8.66
N ASP A 259 2.70 2.54 7.34
CA ASP A 259 3.49 1.50 6.66
C ASP A 259 4.58 2.14 5.79
N PRO A 260 5.77 2.42 6.37
CA PRO A 260 6.87 3.04 5.65
C PRO A 260 7.35 2.20 4.46
N LEU A 261 7.45 0.88 4.65
CA LEU A 261 7.98 -0.03 3.64
C LEU A 261 7.09 -0.07 2.39
N ALA A 262 5.76 -0.03 2.55
CA ALA A 262 4.82 0.08 1.43
C ALA A 262 4.98 1.40 0.65
N ALA A 263 5.32 2.50 1.33
CA ALA A 263 5.61 3.77 0.65
C ALA A 263 6.90 3.68 -0.19
N ALA A 264 7.97 3.12 0.37
CA ALA A 264 9.23 2.89 -0.35
C ALA A 264 9.03 1.97 -1.57
N ALA A 265 8.23 0.91 -1.43
CA ALA A 265 7.89 0.00 -2.53
C ALA A 265 7.20 0.72 -3.71
N ARG A 266 6.29 1.67 -3.43
CA ARG A 266 5.64 2.46 -4.50
C ARG A 266 6.62 3.35 -5.25
N VAL A 267 7.55 4.00 -4.56
CA VAL A 267 8.61 4.79 -5.19
C VAL A 267 9.51 3.89 -6.04
N THR A 268 9.88 2.72 -5.52
CA THR A 268 10.70 1.73 -6.23
C THR A 268 10.00 1.24 -7.51
N ALA A 269 8.71 0.91 -7.45
CA ALA A 269 7.94 0.48 -8.61
C ALA A 269 7.87 1.56 -9.70
N GLY A 270 7.62 2.82 -9.31
CA GLY A 270 7.62 3.95 -10.25
C GLY A 270 8.98 4.19 -10.90
N TYR A 271 10.06 4.06 -10.15
CA TYR A 271 11.43 4.15 -10.67
C TYR A 271 11.72 3.01 -11.65
N HIS A 272 11.48 1.76 -11.24
CA HIS A 272 11.75 0.57 -12.05
C HIS A 272 10.98 0.56 -13.37
N ALA A 273 9.72 1.02 -13.36
CA ALA A 273 8.89 1.13 -14.57
C ALA A 273 9.46 2.13 -15.60
N THR A 274 10.22 3.14 -15.17
CA THR A 274 10.84 4.16 -16.03
C THR A 274 12.29 3.82 -16.38
N ARG A 275 13.03 3.35 -15.40
CA ARG A 275 14.42 2.92 -15.51
C ARG A 275 14.61 1.60 -14.77
N PRO A 276 14.66 0.47 -15.48
CA PRO A 276 14.81 -0.84 -14.84
C PRO A 276 16.05 -0.92 -13.96
N LEU A 277 15.88 -1.40 -12.75
CA LEU A 277 16.94 -1.69 -11.80
C LEU A 277 17.55 -3.06 -12.09
N ASP A 278 18.85 -3.19 -11.92
CA ASP A 278 19.53 -4.47 -11.90
C ASP A 278 19.28 -5.21 -10.59
N GLU A 279 19.39 -6.55 -10.58
CA GLU A 279 19.18 -7.34 -9.37
C GLU A 279 20.12 -6.93 -8.23
N ALA A 280 21.39 -6.63 -8.55
CA ALA A 280 22.36 -6.16 -7.56
C ALA A 280 21.98 -4.81 -6.92
N GLU A 281 21.34 -3.91 -7.68
CA GLU A 281 20.82 -2.64 -7.15
C GLU A 281 19.61 -2.85 -6.25
N ILE A 282 18.72 -3.77 -6.63
CA ILE A 282 17.53 -4.11 -5.85
C ILE A 282 17.93 -4.78 -4.52
N ASP A 283 18.92 -5.66 -4.54
CA ASP A 283 19.35 -6.42 -3.36
C ASP A 283 20.02 -5.57 -2.26
N VAL A 284 20.48 -4.36 -2.61
CA VAL A 284 21.06 -3.43 -1.62
C VAL A 284 20.14 -2.26 -1.28
N LEU A 285 19.03 -2.10 -2.00
CA LEU A 285 18.19 -0.90 -1.91
C LEU A 285 17.57 -0.73 -0.53
N ASP A 286 17.06 -1.78 0.10
CA ASP A 286 16.48 -1.72 1.44
C ASP A 286 17.51 -1.31 2.51
N ALA A 287 18.75 -1.79 2.40
CA ALA A 287 19.84 -1.40 3.27
C ALA A 287 20.27 0.07 3.04
N LEU A 288 20.33 0.53 1.79
CA LEU A 288 20.61 1.93 1.45
C LEU A 288 19.52 2.89 1.96
N ILE A 289 18.24 2.50 1.86
CA ILE A 289 17.10 3.27 2.41
C ILE A 289 17.27 3.44 3.93
N ALA A 290 17.52 2.35 4.66
CA ALA A 290 17.75 2.39 6.09
C ALA A 290 18.99 3.23 6.45
N THR A 291 20.05 3.13 5.65
CA THR A 291 21.27 3.93 5.82
C THR A 291 20.99 5.42 5.65
N ARG A 292 20.15 5.84 4.68
CA ARG A 292 19.78 7.26 4.53
C ARG A 292 19.06 7.80 5.76
N LEU A 293 18.14 7.02 6.32
CA LEU A 293 17.47 7.40 7.57
C LEU A 293 18.46 7.51 8.73
N ALA A 294 19.41 6.57 8.85
CA ALA A 294 20.45 6.59 9.87
C ALA A 294 21.37 7.82 9.74
N VAL A 295 21.80 8.15 8.52
CA VAL A 295 22.57 9.39 8.21
C VAL A 295 21.78 10.62 8.65
N SER A 296 20.48 10.67 8.36
CA SER A 296 19.61 11.80 8.68
C SER A 296 19.52 12.03 10.19
N VAL A 297 19.22 10.98 10.98
CA VAL A 297 19.04 11.12 12.44
C VAL A 297 20.35 11.40 13.18
N VAL A 298 21.47 10.81 12.75
CA VAL A 298 22.78 11.08 13.38
C VAL A 298 23.27 12.47 13.02
N ASN A 299 23.10 12.93 11.76
CA ASN A 299 23.41 14.30 11.39
C ASN A 299 22.57 15.30 12.20
N ALA A 300 21.26 15.06 12.39
CA ALA A 300 20.40 15.91 13.23
C ALA A 300 20.89 15.96 14.68
N ALA A 301 21.30 14.82 15.26
CA ALA A 301 21.85 14.76 16.61
C ALA A 301 23.16 15.57 16.74
N VAL A 302 24.06 15.48 15.76
CA VAL A 302 25.30 16.28 15.71
C VAL A 302 24.96 17.77 15.55
N GLN A 303 24.10 18.14 14.63
CA GLN A 303 23.74 19.54 14.37
C GLN A 303 23.09 20.22 15.60
N ARG A 304 22.31 19.47 16.36
CA ARG A 304 21.70 19.98 17.61
C ARG A 304 22.74 20.41 18.64
N THR A 305 23.93 19.82 18.62
CA THR A 305 25.04 20.22 19.52
C THR A 305 25.80 21.43 19.01
N VAL A 306 25.80 21.67 17.70
CA VAL A 306 26.61 22.70 17.04
C VAL A 306 25.80 23.97 16.77
N VAL A 307 24.54 23.84 16.32
CA VAL A 307 23.65 24.96 15.95
C VAL A 307 22.25 24.72 16.52
N PRO A 308 22.07 24.79 17.85
CA PRO A 308 20.82 24.40 18.51
C PRO A 308 19.61 25.29 18.14
N GLU A 309 19.85 26.49 17.58
CA GLU A 309 18.82 27.49 17.31
C GLU A 309 18.16 27.34 15.92
N ASN A 310 18.64 26.42 15.05
CA ASN A 310 18.08 26.23 13.71
C ASN A 310 17.16 24.99 13.64
N PRO A 311 15.83 25.16 13.78
CA PRO A 311 14.88 24.04 13.78
C PRO A 311 14.78 23.33 12.42
N TYR A 312 15.20 23.96 11.33
CA TYR A 312 15.21 23.35 9.99
C TYR A 312 16.15 22.12 9.91
N LEU A 313 17.26 22.14 10.66
CA LEU A 313 18.26 21.06 10.64
C LEU A 313 17.77 19.77 11.31
N THR A 314 16.68 19.82 12.05
CA THR A 314 16.09 18.69 12.79
C THR A 314 14.66 18.34 12.35
N ILE A 315 14.13 18.99 11.30
CA ILE A 315 12.72 18.88 10.89
C ILE A 315 12.30 17.45 10.55
N SER A 316 13.19 16.66 9.96
CA SER A 316 12.94 15.27 9.57
C SER A 316 13.31 14.24 10.64
N GLU A 317 13.85 14.67 11.79
CA GLU A 317 14.46 13.76 12.78
C GLU A 317 13.42 12.81 13.41
N ALA A 318 12.35 13.37 13.99
CA ALA A 318 11.34 12.54 14.65
C ALA A 318 10.64 11.56 13.69
N PRO A 319 10.18 11.97 12.48
CA PRO A 319 9.62 11.03 11.51
C PRO A 319 10.63 9.99 11.01
N ALA A 320 11.93 10.32 10.93
CA ALA A 320 12.96 9.37 10.54
C ALA A 320 13.21 8.30 11.62
N TRP A 321 13.16 8.69 12.90
CA TRP A 321 13.20 7.72 14.00
C TRP A 321 12.01 6.77 13.98
N GLU A 322 10.78 7.29 13.81
CA GLU A 322 9.58 6.44 13.67
C GLU A 322 9.72 5.44 12.52
N ALA A 323 10.24 5.87 11.38
CA ALA A 323 10.47 4.98 10.23
C ALA A 323 11.54 3.91 10.55
N LEU A 324 12.66 4.29 11.18
CA LEU A 324 13.73 3.36 11.58
C LEU A 324 13.24 2.34 12.62
N GLU A 325 12.47 2.76 13.63
CA GLU A 325 11.91 1.87 14.64
C GLU A 325 10.96 0.84 14.01
N ARG A 326 10.11 1.27 13.06
CA ARG A 326 9.20 0.38 12.32
C ARG A 326 9.97 -0.61 11.45
N LEU A 327 11.02 -0.16 10.76
CA LEU A 327 11.90 -1.05 9.99
C LEU A 327 12.65 -2.04 10.89
N ALA A 328 13.15 -1.58 12.03
CA ALA A 328 13.88 -2.42 12.98
C ALA A 328 13.01 -3.49 13.66
N ALA A 329 11.69 -3.31 13.64
CA ALA A 329 10.72 -4.29 14.14
C ALA A 329 10.39 -5.39 13.10
N LEU A 330 10.83 -5.23 11.85
CA LEU A 330 10.63 -6.23 10.78
C LEU A 330 11.90 -7.07 10.58
N PRO A 331 11.76 -8.35 10.19
CA PRO A 331 12.89 -9.11 9.69
C PRO A 331 13.53 -8.40 8.49
N PRO A 332 14.86 -8.18 8.47
CA PRO A 332 15.52 -7.47 7.37
C PRO A 332 15.24 -8.07 5.99
N ARG A 333 15.22 -9.41 5.90
CA ARG A 333 14.90 -10.12 4.65
C ARG A 333 13.50 -9.81 4.12
N LEU A 334 12.52 -9.59 5.01
CA LEU A 334 11.17 -9.20 4.57
C LEU A 334 11.17 -7.84 3.86
N ALA A 335 11.93 -6.87 4.36
CA ALA A 335 12.07 -5.56 3.69
C ALA A 335 12.66 -5.71 2.28
N ARG A 336 13.70 -6.53 2.14
CA ARG A 336 14.29 -6.88 0.82
C ARG A 336 13.27 -7.52 -0.11
N TYR A 337 12.49 -8.48 0.37
CA TYR A 337 11.49 -9.18 -0.45
C TYR A 337 10.40 -8.24 -0.96
N VAL A 338 9.97 -7.27 -0.15
CA VAL A 338 9.03 -6.23 -0.58
C VAL A 338 9.63 -5.33 -1.67
N VAL A 339 10.90 -4.97 -1.53
CA VAL A 339 11.61 -4.15 -2.53
C VAL A 339 11.85 -4.95 -3.83
N ARG A 340 12.18 -6.23 -3.74
CA ARG A 340 12.33 -7.13 -4.90
C ARG A 340 11.02 -7.26 -5.68
N GLU A 341 9.90 -7.45 -4.97
CA GLU A 341 8.56 -7.47 -5.60
C GLU A 341 8.27 -6.17 -6.35
N ALA A 342 8.53 -5.03 -5.71
CA ALA A 342 8.34 -3.71 -6.31
C ALA A 342 9.25 -3.47 -7.53
N GLY A 343 10.41 -4.09 -7.58
CA GLY A 343 11.35 -4.14 -8.70
C GLY A 343 11.06 -5.22 -9.74
N GLY A 344 9.90 -5.92 -9.66
CA GLY A 344 9.49 -6.91 -10.64
C GLY A 344 10.26 -8.24 -10.59
N LEU A 345 11.05 -8.49 -9.54
CA LEU A 345 11.77 -9.73 -9.30
C LEU A 345 10.95 -10.68 -8.41
N PRO A 346 11.23 -12.01 -8.47
CA PRO A 346 10.71 -12.92 -7.46
C PRO A 346 11.06 -12.42 -6.06
N PRO A 347 10.08 -12.22 -5.17
CA PRO A 347 10.33 -11.71 -3.82
C PRO A 347 11.38 -12.56 -3.10
N VAL A 348 11.14 -13.85 -2.94
CA VAL A 348 12.13 -14.80 -2.40
C VAL A 348 12.90 -15.43 -3.57
N PRO A 349 14.21 -15.19 -3.68
CA PRO A 349 15.00 -15.67 -4.83
C PRO A 349 14.97 -17.19 -5.04
N THR A 350 14.86 -17.96 -3.94
CA THR A 350 14.85 -19.42 -3.98
C THR A 350 13.48 -20.04 -4.22
N ALA A 351 12.39 -19.27 -4.08
CA ALA A 351 11.03 -19.81 -4.19
C ALA A 351 10.71 -20.48 -5.55
N PRO A 352 11.12 -19.91 -6.70
CA PRO A 352 10.94 -20.59 -7.98
C PRO A 352 11.63 -21.95 -8.03
N ALA A 353 12.87 -22.05 -7.55
CA ALA A 353 13.63 -23.30 -7.54
C ALA A 353 12.99 -24.36 -6.63
N VAL A 354 12.46 -23.95 -5.46
CA VAL A 354 11.70 -24.84 -4.56
C VAL A 354 10.45 -25.37 -5.28
N GLY A 355 9.69 -24.49 -5.93
CA GLY A 355 8.50 -24.88 -6.69
C GLY A 355 8.81 -25.86 -7.83
N ASP A 356 9.87 -25.62 -8.58
CA ASP A 356 10.30 -26.49 -9.68
C ASP A 356 10.78 -27.84 -9.15
N TRP A 357 11.57 -27.86 -8.08
CA TRP A 357 12.01 -29.09 -7.46
C TRP A 357 10.83 -29.95 -6.98
N LEU A 358 9.88 -29.36 -6.27
CA LEU A 358 8.68 -30.06 -5.79
C LEU A 358 7.85 -30.66 -6.95
N ARG A 359 7.69 -29.93 -8.07
CA ARG A 359 6.98 -30.45 -9.26
C ARG A 359 7.70 -31.64 -9.91
N GLN A 360 9.04 -31.62 -9.92
CA GLN A 360 9.85 -32.67 -10.52
C GLN A 360 9.90 -33.95 -9.68
N HIS A 361 9.75 -33.84 -8.35
CA HIS A 361 9.91 -34.95 -7.40
C HIS A 361 8.58 -35.35 -6.73
N GLN A 362 7.46 -35.08 -7.37
CA GLN A 362 6.12 -35.39 -6.81
C GLN A 362 5.94 -36.87 -6.47
N ASP A 363 6.52 -37.76 -7.24
CA ASP A 363 6.42 -39.22 -7.05
C ASP A 363 7.25 -39.71 -5.84
N ASP A 364 8.22 -38.95 -5.37
CA ASP A 364 9.04 -39.25 -4.21
C ASP A 364 8.40 -38.83 -2.89
N LEU A 365 7.30 -38.07 -2.95
CA LEU A 365 6.61 -37.53 -1.79
C LEU A 365 5.60 -38.52 -1.21
N SER A 366 5.63 -38.76 0.10
CA SER A 366 4.61 -39.52 0.83
C SER A 366 3.36 -38.67 1.11
N HIS A 367 2.27 -39.34 1.49
CA HIS A 367 1.04 -38.67 1.92
C HIS A 367 1.23 -37.98 3.27
N VAL A 368 0.68 -36.75 3.41
CA VAL A 368 0.69 -36.00 4.65
C VAL A 368 -0.34 -36.55 5.65
N VAL A 369 -1.50 -36.98 5.17
CA VAL A 369 -2.56 -37.58 5.96
C VAL A 369 -3.21 -38.75 5.21
N GLU A 370 -3.73 -39.73 5.95
CA GLU A 370 -4.71 -40.70 5.46
C GLU A 370 -6.10 -40.26 5.97
N PRO A 371 -7.14 -40.36 5.25
CA PRO A 371 -7.60 -41.21 4.15
C PRO A 371 -7.12 -40.76 2.77
N ASP A 372 -7.42 -41.56 1.73
CA ASP A 372 -7.15 -41.25 0.30
C ASP A 372 -7.84 -39.92 -0.08
N LEU A 373 -7.08 -38.83 -0.05
CA LEU A 373 -7.56 -37.48 -0.29
C LEU A 373 -8.16 -37.30 -1.70
N ALA A 374 -7.76 -38.13 -2.65
CA ALA A 374 -8.22 -38.03 -4.02
C ALA A 374 -9.68 -38.47 -4.22
N ARG A 375 -10.21 -39.31 -3.32
CA ARG A 375 -11.52 -39.93 -3.51
C ARG A 375 -12.66 -39.31 -2.70
N GLN A 376 -12.39 -38.80 -1.49
CA GLN A 376 -13.42 -38.38 -0.54
C GLN A 376 -13.22 -36.99 0.02
N THR A 377 -12.82 -36.06 -0.87
CA THR A 377 -12.59 -34.67 -0.48
C THR A 377 -13.62 -33.73 -1.06
N ALA A 378 -13.95 -32.68 -0.32
CA ALA A 378 -14.70 -31.52 -0.81
C ALA A 378 -13.91 -30.24 -0.57
N VAL A 379 -13.77 -29.40 -1.59
CA VAL A 379 -13.20 -28.05 -1.46
C VAL A 379 -14.27 -27.15 -0.87
N LEU A 380 -13.97 -26.58 0.28
CA LEU A 380 -14.84 -25.65 0.99
C LEU A 380 -14.58 -24.22 0.52
N ASP A 381 -15.63 -23.48 0.26
CA ASP A 381 -15.52 -22.04 0.01
C ASP A 381 -15.54 -21.30 1.36
N LEU A 382 -14.36 -20.90 1.83
CA LEU A 382 -14.18 -20.10 3.06
C LEU A 382 -13.92 -18.63 2.74
N SER A 383 -14.07 -18.22 1.47
CA SER A 383 -13.80 -16.86 1.01
C SER A 383 -14.74 -15.82 1.61
N VAL A 384 -14.36 -14.55 1.47
CA VAL A 384 -15.19 -13.42 1.93
C VAL A 384 -16.61 -13.48 1.36
N GLY A 385 -16.77 -13.92 0.10
CA GLY A 385 -18.05 -14.02 -0.59
C GLY A 385 -18.87 -15.29 -0.27
N SER A 386 -18.33 -16.21 0.51
CA SER A 386 -18.92 -17.52 0.75
C SER A 386 -20.28 -17.47 1.44
N ALA A 387 -21.22 -18.26 0.93
CA ALA A 387 -22.52 -18.46 1.57
C ALA A 387 -22.45 -19.31 2.86
N LEU A 388 -21.36 -20.06 3.06
CA LEU A 388 -21.14 -20.87 4.27
C LEU A 388 -21.18 -20.00 5.55
N PHE A 389 -20.73 -18.76 5.46
CA PHE A 389 -20.77 -17.76 6.53
C PHE A 389 -22.00 -16.86 6.41
N GLY A 390 -23.19 -17.41 6.32
CA GLY A 390 -24.44 -16.64 6.26
C GLY A 390 -24.63 -15.63 7.39
N ASP A 391 -24.04 -15.91 8.58
CA ASP A 391 -23.90 -14.97 9.70
C ASP A 391 -22.42 -14.83 10.06
N LEU A 392 -21.81 -13.66 9.87
CA LEU A 392 -20.39 -13.42 10.19
C LEU A 392 -20.03 -13.61 11.68
N ARG A 393 -21.02 -13.71 12.56
CA ARG A 393 -20.78 -14.10 13.96
C ARG A 393 -20.51 -15.59 14.10
N ALA A 394 -20.91 -16.40 13.11
CA ALA A 394 -20.69 -17.84 13.13
C ALA A 394 -19.20 -18.25 13.18
N PRO A 395 -18.27 -17.56 12.50
CA PRO A 395 -16.84 -17.89 12.57
C PRO A 395 -16.20 -17.70 13.94
N SER A 396 -16.75 -16.82 14.78
CA SER A 396 -16.29 -16.64 16.16
C SER A 396 -16.89 -17.67 17.14
N ASP A 397 -17.88 -18.43 16.70
CA ASP A 397 -18.52 -19.52 17.44
C ASP A 397 -18.05 -20.84 16.83
N VAL A 398 -17.06 -21.46 17.48
CA VAL A 398 -16.43 -22.71 17.04
C VAL A 398 -17.47 -23.80 16.78
N GLY A 399 -18.51 -23.90 17.64
CA GLY A 399 -19.56 -24.90 17.48
C GLY A 399 -20.35 -24.69 16.19
N ARG A 400 -20.73 -23.46 15.88
CA ARG A 400 -21.44 -23.15 14.62
C ARG A 400 -20.55 -23.32 13.40
N PHE A 401 -19.30 -22.93 13.51
CA PHE A 401 -18.36 -23.10 12.41
C PHE A 401 -18.11 -24.59 12.12
N SER A 402 -17.86 -25.39 13.16
CA SER A 402 -17.71 -26.83 13.02
C SER A 402 -18.99 -27.50 12.45
N HIS A 403 -20.18 -27.05 12.86
CA HIS A 403 -21.42 -27.54 12.30
C HIS A 403 -21.59 -27.18 10.81
N ALA A 404 -21.23 -25.95 10.41
CA ALA A 404 -21.28 -25.53 9.01
C ALA A 404 -20.34 -26.36 8.13
N ILE A 405 -19.11 -26.63 8.61
CA ILE A 405 -18.16 -27.51 7.93
C ILE A 405 -18.73 -28.93 7.79
N ALA A 406 -19.23 -29.49 8.91
CA ALA A 406 -19.79 -30.86 8.90
C ALA A 406 -21.00 -31.00 7.93
N THR A 407 -21.89 -30.00 7.93
CA THR A 407 -23.04 -29.98 7.00
C THR A 407 -22.56 -29.91 5.54
N ALA A 408 -21.58 -29.05 5.23
CA ALA A 408 -21.06 -28.95 3.87
C ALA A 408 -20.38 -30.24 3.40
N LEU A 409 -19.69 -30.96 4.30
CA LEU A 409 -19.08 -32.26 3.99
C LEU A 409 -20.12 -33.35 3.77
N GLU A 410 -21.17 -33.38 4.61
CA GLU A 410 -22.28 -34.31 4.46
C GLU A 410 -23.02 -34.09 3.13
N GLU A 411 -23.37 -32.86 2.79
CA GLU A 411 -23.99 -32.50 1.51
C GLU A 411 -23.13 -32.88 0.30
N ALA A 412 -21.80 -32.79 0.43
CA ALA A 412 -20.85 -33.20 -0.61
C ALA A 412 -20.55 -34.70 -0.63
N GLY A 413 -21.00 -35.48 0.36
CA GLY A 413 -20.62 -36.89 0.52
C GLY A 413 -19.11 -37.07 0.75
N ALA A 414 -18.46 -36.13 1.40
CA ALA A 414 -17.03 -36.09 1.60
C ALA A 414 -16.62 -36.35 3.06
N VAL A 415 -15.42 -36.89 3.26
CA VAL A 415 -14.81 -37.15 4.57
C VAL A 415 -13.82 -36.07 4.97
N VAL A 416 -13.14 -35.49 3.98
CA VAL A 416 -12.13 -34.46 4.19
C VAL A 416 -12.59 -33.16 3.57
N GLY A 417 -12.59 -32.07 4.36
CA GLY A 417 -12.79 -30.70 3.87
C GLY A 417 -11.45 -30.06 3.52
N ILE A 418 -11.41 -29.35 2.40
CA ILE A 418 -10.22 -28.63 1.96
C ILE A 418 -10.51 -27.13 2.04
N GLY A 419 -9.86 -26.42 2.97
CA GLY A 419 -9.79 -24.97 3.00
C GLY A 419 -8.65 -24.49 2.11
N ARG A 420 -8.97 -23.60 1.17
CA ARG A 420 -8.09 -23.23 0.07
C ARG A 420 -6.85 -22.44 0.50
N TYR A 421 -5.81 -22.61 -0.28
CA TYR A 421 -4.61 -21.77 -0.29
C TYR A 421 -4.92 -20.42 -0.98
N ASP A 422 -4.20 -19.37 -0.58
CA ASP A 422 -4.28 -18.02 -1.14
C ASP A 422 -5.72 -17.45 -1.16
N GLU A 423 -6.47 -17.73 -0.07
CA GLU A 423 -7.88 -17.41 0.08
C GLU A 423 -8.12 -16.32 1.13
N PRO A 424 -8.63 -15.13 0.72
CA PRO A 424 -9.09 -14.13 1.67
C PRO A 424 -10.35 -14.59 2.41
N ARG A 425 -10.31 -14.62 3.75
CA ARG A 425 -11.38 -15.18 4.60
C ARG A 425 -11.96 -14.13 5.55
N PRO A 426 -13.29 -14.10 5.78
CA PRO A 426 -13.93 -13.14 6.66
C PRO A 426 -13.74 -13.44 8.14
N ILE A 427 -13.24 -14.62 8.50
CA ILE A 427 -12.98 -15.04 9.88
C ILE A 427 -11.84 -14.25 10.54
N TYR A 428 -10.94 -13.66 9.75
CA TYR A 428 -9.77 -12.92 10.22
C TYR A 428 -10.03 -11.40 10.32
N THR A 429 -11.22 -11.00 10.78
CA THR A 429 -11.64 -9.59 10.86
C THR A 429 -11.64 -9.02 12.28
N SER A 430 -11.20 -9.81 13.28
CA SER A 430 -11.05 -9.33 14.66
C SER A 430 -9.87 -8.35 14.80
N ALA A 431 -9.77 -7.68 15.94
CA ALA A 431 -8.69 -6.75 16.24
C ALA A 431 -7.29 -7.39 16.18
N THR A 432 -7.18 -8.70 16.51
CA THR A 432 -5.93 -9.49 16.45
C THR A 432 -5.30 -9.52 15.06
N PHE A 433 -6.14 -9.49 14.01
CA PHE A 433 -5.67 -9.54 12.62
C PHE A 433 -5.55 -8.16 11.96
N ARG A 434 -5.94 -7.09 12.67
CA ARG A 434 -5.86 -5.74 12.16
C ARG A 434 -4.43 -5.24 12.13
N THR A 435 -4.08 -4.56 11.04
CA THR A 435 -2.82 -3.83 10.85
C THR A 435 -3.11 -2.44 10.30
N ASP A 436 -2.19 -1.50 10.50
CA ASP A 436 -2.29 -0.18 9.88
C ASP A 436 -1.61 -0.19 8.51
N SER A 437 -2.23 0.46 7.53
CA SER A 437 -1.67 0.71 6.21
C SER A 437 -1.77 2.19 5.84
N ASN A 438 -1.08 2.61 4.77
CA ASN A 438 -1.10 4.00 4.32
C ASN A 438 -2.47 4.46 3.78
N ASP A 439 -3.33 3.50 3.44
CA ASP A 439 -4.70 3.72 2.95
C ASP A 439 -5.77 3.43 4.03
N GLY A 440 -5.38 3.46 5.31
CA GLY A 440 -6.24 3.15 6.45
C GLY A 440 -6.07 1.71 6.96
N PRO A 441 -6.94 1.24 7.87
CA PRO A 441 -6.79 -0.07 8.46
C PRO A 441 -6.95 -1.20 7.44
N GLU A 442 -6.11 -2.23 7.57
CA GLU A 442 -6.11 -3.45 6.78
C GLU A 442 -6.14 -4.66 7.72
N TRP A 443 -6.64 -5.79 7.27
CA TRP A 443 -6.63 -7.03 8.03
C TRP A 443 -5.81 -8.09 7.32
N ARG A 444 -5.15 -8.95 8.10
CA ARG A 444 -4.49 -10.14 7.59
C ARG A 444 -5.59 -11.18 7.28
N THR A 445 -6.13 -11.14 6.07
CA THR A 445 -7.26 -11.96 5.64
C THR A 445 -6.86 -13.11 4.74
N VAL A 446 -5.70 -13.01 4.06
CA VAL A 446 -5.27 -14.00 3.07
C VAL A 446 -4.61 -15.19 3.76
N HIS A 447 -5.23 -16.35 3.66
CA HIS A 447 -4.72 -17.62 4.17
C HIS A 447 -3.67 -18.19 3.22
N VAL A 448 -2.46 -18.44 3.71
CA VAL A 448 -1.30 -18.88 2.90
C VAL A 448 -0.83 -20.31 3.20
N GLY A 449 -1.68 -21.10 3.83
CA GLY A 449 -1.57 -22.54 3.94
C GLY A 449 -2.73 -23.24 3.22
N LEU A 450 -2.84 -24.54 3.40
CA LEU A 450 -3.96 -25.35 2.98
C LEU A 450 -4.49 -26.09 4.21
N ASP A 451 -5.80 -25.96 4.50
CA ASP A 451 -6.40 -26.62 5.64
C ASP A 451 -7.06 -27.94 5.22
N LEU A 452 -6.82 -28.97 6.01
CA LEU A 452 -7.48 -30.26 5.86
C LEU A 452 -8.37 -30.50 7.10
N PHE A 453 -9.68 -30.30 6.95
CA PHE A 453 -10.64 -30.56 8.02
C PHE A 453 -10.83 -32.06 8.20
N LEU A 454 -10.42 -32.56 9.34
CA LEU A 454 -10.28 -33.98 9.69
C LEU A 454 -10.69 -34.21 11.13
N PRO A 455 -11.12 -35.43 11.51
CA PRO A 455 -11.35 -35.78 12.90
C PRO A 455 -10.10 -35.60 13.79
N PRO A 456 -10.28 -35.18 15.06
CA PRO A 456 -9.19 -35.15 16.03
C PRO A 456 -8.53 -36.53 16.15
N GLY A 457 -7.20 -36.54 16.37
CA GLY A 457 -6.43 -37.77 16.49
C GLY A 457 -5.97 -38.37 15.16
N THR A 458 -6.40 -37.82 14.01
CA THR A 458 -5.92 -38.26 12.69
C THR A 458 -4.40 -38.10 12.59
N PRO A 459 -3.64 -39.16 12.24
CA PRO A 459 -2.18 -39.07 12.09
C PRO A 459 -1.77 -38.12 10.98
N VAL A 460 -0.69 -37.36 11.22
CA VAL A 460 -0.07 -36.44 10.27
C VAL A 460 1.38 -36.89 10.03
N CYS A 461 1.75 -37.09 8.79
CA CYS A 461 3.06 -37.65 8.39
C CYS A 461 3.91 -36.64 7.61
N ALA A 462 5.23 -36.77 7.69
CA ALA A 462 6.17 -36.01 6.89
C ALA A 462 6.13 -36.47 5.43
N PRO A 463 5.86 -35.61 4.44
CA PRO A 463 5.83 -36.01 3.03
C PRO A 463 7.21 -36.23 2.44
N LEU A 464 8.25 -35.77 3.11
CA LEU A 464 9.65 -35.86 2.68
C LEU A 464 10.54 -35.97 3.94
N GLY A 465 11.65 -36.68 3.83
CA GLY A 465 12.65 -36.73 4.89
C GLY A 465 13.22 -35.35 5.22
N GLY A 466 13.43 -35.11 6.52
CA GLY A 466 13.93 -33.83 6.99
C GLY A 466 14.40 -33.91 8.43
N VAL A 467 14.59 -32.74 9.05
CA VAL A 467 14.89 -32.60 10.46
C VAL A 467 13.93 -31.65 11.14
N VAL A 468 13.58 -31.90 12.40
CA VAL A 468 12.80 -30.96 13.19
C VAL A 468 13.60 -29.65 13.32
N HIS A 469 13.09 -28.58 12.70
CA HIS A 469 13.67 -27.24 12.85
C HIS A 469 13.31 -26.67 14.22
N SER A 470 12.02 -26.60 14.48
CA SER A 470 11.46 -26.04 15.70
C SER A 470 10.02 -26.53 15.91
N PHE A 471 9.54 -26.37 17.13
CA PHE A 471 8.14 -26.64 17.49
C PHE A 471 7.74 -25.77 18.67
N ARG A 472 6.44 -25.52 18.83
CA ARG A 472 5.86 -24.70 19.91
C ARG A 472 4.40 -25.05 20.15
N ASP A 473 3.91 -24.89 21.39
CA ASP A 473 2.47 -24.80 21.70
C ASP A 473 2.06 -23.32 21.66
N ASN A 474 1.49 -22.86 20.54
CA ASN A 474 0.98 -21.51 20.33
C ASN A 474 -0.44 -21.42 20.87
N ALA A 475 -0.61 -21.48 22.20
CA ALA A 475 -1.86 -21.69 22.90
C ALA A 475 -2.81 -20.47 22.96
N ALA A 476 -2.45 -19.33 22.33
CA ALA A 476 -3.30 -18.17 22.30
C ALA A 476 -4.61 -18.42 21.52
N PRO A 477 -5.73 -17.81 21.89
CA PRO A 477 -6.96 -17.90 21.09
C PRO A 477 -6.75 -17.43 19.65
N LEU A 478 -7.28 -18.19 18.69
CA LEU A 478 -7.15 -17.96 17.24
C LEU A 478 -5.73 -18.14 16.70
N ASP A 479 -4.84 -18.77 17.47
CA ASP A 479 -3.51 -19.17 17.07
C ASP A 479 -3.48 -20.66 16.67
N TYR A 480 -2.30 -21.18 16.35
CA TYR A 480 -2.11 -22.54 15.84
C TYR A 480 -2.26 -23.67 16.88
N GLY A 481 -2.15 -23.38 18.20
CA GLY A 481 -1.90 -24.46 19.16
C GLY A 481 -0.53 -25.14 18.91
N PRO A 482 -0.40 -26.45 19.20
CA PRO A 482 0.84 -27.16 18.93
C PRO A 482 1.18 -27.18 17.44
N THR A 483 2.42 -26.76 17.14
CA THR A 483 2.92 -26.55 15.77
C THR A 483 4.31 -27.17 15.63
N VAL A 484 4.57 -27.80 14.50
CA VAL A 484 5.86 -28.39 14.15
C VAL A 484 6.35 -27.81 12.84
N VAL A 485 7.63 -27.47 12.74
CA VAL A 485 8.31 -27.04 11.53
C VAL A 485 9.45 -28.02 11.20
N LEU A 486 9.39 -28.63 10.04
CA LEU A 486 10.48 -29.48 9.51
C LEU A 486 11.30 -28.69 8.50
N ARG A 487 12.63 -28.87 8.54
CA ARG A 487 13.56 -28.37 7.52
C ARG A 487 13.90 -29.50 6.57
N HIS A 488 13.76 -29.27 5.29
CA HIS A 488 14.15 -30.14 4.20
C HIS A 488 15.36 -29.55 3.47
N SER A 489 16.39 -30.37 3.25
CA SER A 489 17.58 -30.00 2.47
C SER A 489 17.69 -30.98 1.31
N VAL A 490 17.59 -30.48 0.10
CA VAL A 490 17.54 -31.25 -1.15
C VAL A 490 18.67 -30.80 -2.08
N ASP A 491 18.88 -31.48 -3.22
CA ASP A 491 19.97 -31.22 -4.15
C ASP A 491 21.33 -31.15 -3.47
N ALA A 492 21.66 -32.21 -2.72
CA ALA A 492 22.89 -32.28 -1.92
C ALA A 492 23.10 -31.11 -0.95
N GLY A 493 22.00 -30.52 -0.47
CA GLY A 493 22.00 -29.39 0.49
C GLY A 493 22.04 -28.01 -0.15
N GLN A 494 21.98 -27.91 -1.47
CA GLN A 494 21.98 -26.62 -2.16
C GLN A 494 20.64 -25.90 -2.06
N LEU A 495 19.53 -26.63 -1.90
CA LEU A 495 18.19 -26.06 -1.78
C LEU A 495 17.59 -26.44 -0.43
N THR A 496 17.07 -25.45 0.28
CA THR A 496 16.42 -25.63 1.60
C THR A 496 15.03 -25.00 1.55
N PHE A 497 14.05 -25.73 2.10
CA PHE A 497 12.71 -25.23 2.38
C PHE A 497 12.15 -25.91 3.64
N TYR A 498 10.97 -25.50 4.08
CA TYR A 498 10.36 -25.98 5.31
C TYR A 498 8.91 -26.40 5.07
N THR A 499 8.43 -27.33 5.91
CA THR A 499 7.00 -27.65 6.02
C THR A 499 6.54 -27.38 7.44
N LEU A 500 5.36 -26.71 7.55
CA LEU A 500 4.74 -26.38 8.83
C LEU A 500 3.45 -27.19 8.97
N TYR A 501 3.25 -27.72 10.18
CA TYR A 501 2.09 -28.49 10.60
C TYR A 501 1.48 -27.82 11.82
N GLY A 502 0.37 -27.12 11.63
CA GLY A 502 -0.37 -26.44 12.71
C GLY A 502 -1.59 -27.20 13.17
N HIS A 503 -2.12 -26.83 14.33
CA HIS A 503 -3.34 -27.38 14.96
C HIS A 503 -3.22 -28.84 15.37
N LEU A 504 -2.02 -29.24 15.79
CA LEU A 504 -1.76 -30.59 16.29
C LEU A 504 -2.28 -30.75 17.75
N ASP A 505 -2.24 -31.98 18.26
CA ASP A 505 -2.44 -32.26 19.68
C ASP A 505 -1.16 -31.98 20.50
N ARG A 506 -1.29 -31.84 21.82
CA ARG A 506 -0.14 -31.56 22.70
C ARG A 506 0.86 -32.70 22.80
N GLU A 507 0.41 -33.93 22.62
CA GLU A 507 1.30 -35.09 22.68
C GLU A 507 2.26 -35.09 21.48
N SER A 508 1.85 -34.52 20.35
CA SER A 508 2.65 -34.43 19.14
C SER A 508 3.98 -33.71 19.35
N VAL A 509 4.03 -32.67 20.19
CA VAL A 509 5.26 -31.89 20.44
C VAL A 509 6.06 -32.39 21.63
N ALA A 510 5.51 -33.27 22.48
CA ALA A 510 6.13 -33.67 23.73
C ALA A 510 7.41 -34.53 23.57
N TRP A 511 7.55 -35.23 22.44
CA TRP A 511 8.64 -36.16 22.16
C TRP A 511 9.69 -35.61 21.17
N LEU A 512 9.43 -34.46 20.56
CA LEU A 512 10.26 -33.85 19.54
C LEU A 512 11.48 -33.14 20.14
N ARG A 513 12.58 -33.09 19.38
CA ARG A 513 13.79 -32.33 19.71
C ARG A 513 14.25 -31.58 18.43
N PRO A 514 14.70 -30.33 18.53
CA PRO A 514 15.35 -29.65 17.41
C PRO A 514 16.54 -30.47 16.90
N GLY A 515 16.67 -30.56 15.56
CA GLY A 515 17.69 -31.39 14.90
C GLY A 515 17.35 -32.89 14.79
N GLN A 516 16.24 -33.35 15.36
CA GLN A 516 15.82 -34.75 15.26
C GLN A 516 15.49 -35.12 13.80
N PRO A 517 16.07 -36.19 13.22
CA PRO A 517 15.72 -36.62 11.89
C PRO A 517 14.33 -37.26 11.85
N ILE A 518 13.58 -36.94 10.83
CA ILE A 518 12.26 -37.48 10.51
C ILE A 518 12.34 -38.08 9.11
N ALA A 519 12.05 -39.37 8.98
CA ALA A 519 12.05 -40.04 7.69
C ALA A 519 10.77 -39.72 6.87
N ASN A 520 10.86 -39.88 5.57
CA ASN A 520 9.71 -39.80 4.67
C ASN A 520 8.60 -40.77 5.11
N GLY A 521 7.34 -40.32 5.16
CA GLY A 521 6.18 -41.10 5.60
C GLY A 521 6.07 -41.32 7.12
N THR A 522 7.00 -40.80 7.93
CA THR A 522 6.97 -40.95 9.40
C THR A 522 5.94 -39.99 10.03
N PRO A 523 5.14 -40.42 11.04
CA PRO A 523 4.25 -39.54 11.75
C PRO A 523 5.02 -38.39 12.45
N VAL A 524 4.54 -37.17 12.24
CA VAL A 524 4.99 -35.94 12.87
C VAL A 524 4.14 -35.59 14.08
N GLY A 525 2.85 -35.94 14.04
CA GLY A 525 1.88 -35.69 15.08
C GLY A 525 0.49 -36.16 14.74
N ARG A 526 -0.52 -35.64 15.44
CA ARG A 526 -1.94 -35.91 15.23
C ARG A 526 -2.75 -34.62 15.25
N VAL A 527 -3.86 -34.57 14.52
CA VAL A 527 -4.78 -33.42 14.52
C VAL A 527 -5.36 -33.20 15.90
N GLY A 528 -5.27 -31.97 16.43
CA GLY A 528 -5.79 -31.58 17.72
C GLY A 528 -7.29 -31.25 17.67
N ASP A 529 -7.96 -31.32 18.82
CA ASP A 529 -9.31 -30.83 18.98
C ASP A 529 -9.36 -29.31 19.27
N SER A 530 -10.56 -28.74 19.31
CA SER A 530 -10.75 -27.31 19.53
C SER A 530 -10.30 -26.79 20.90
N SER A 531 -10.02 -27.65 21.87
CA SER A 531 -9.55 -27.25 23.21
C SER A 531 -8.05 -26.95 23.25
N VAL A 532 -7.31 -27.45 22.26
CA VAL A 532 -5.82 -27.34 22.20
C VAL A 532 -5.32 -26.62 20.95
N ASN A 533 -6.13 -26.50 19.90
CA ASN A 533 -5.73 -26.00 18.58
C ASN A 533 -6.02 -24.50 18.35
N GLY A 534 -6.07 -23.67 19.38
CA GLY A 534 -6.41 -22.25 19.27
C GLY A 534 -7.90 -21.95 19.22
N GLY A 535 -8.78 -22.96 19.42
CA GLY A 535 -10.24 -22.80 19.37
C GLY A 535 -10.83 -22.89 17.97
N TRP A 536 -10.17 -23.56 17.04
CA TRP A 536 -10.66 -23.79 15.68
C TRP A 536 -11.42 -25.11 15.54
N PRO A 537 -12.30 -25.29 14.51
CA PRO A 537 -12.75 -26.62 14.11
C PRO A 537 -11.54 -27.53 13.88
N PRO A 538 -11.60 -28.83 14.23
CA PRO A 538 -10.46 -29.72 14.04
C PRO A 538 -10.01 -29.79 12.60
N HIS A 539 -8.73 -29.47 12.34
CA HIS A 539 -8.10 -29.50 11.02
C HIS A 539 -6.58 -29.52 11.15
N LEU A 540 -5.90 -29.91 10.09
CA LEU A 540 -4.48 -29.68 9.89
C LEU A 540 -4.31 -28.41 9.05
N HIS A 541 -3.57 -27.44 9.53
CA HIS A 541 -3.02 -26.38 8.70
C HIS A 541 -1.65 -26.85 8.16
N PHE A 542 -1.55 -27.00 6.85
CA PHE A 542 -0.32 -27.43 6.19
C PHE A 542 0.23 -26.30 5.31
N GLN A 543 1.53 -26.00 5.46
CA GLN A 543 2.15 -24.88 4.76
C GLN A 543 3.57 -25.24 4.32
N ILE A 544 3.96 -24.82 3.11
CA ILE A 544 5.35 -24.82 2.62
C ILE A 544 5.93 -23.44 2.92
N VAL A 545 7.18 -23.38 3.39
CA VAL A 545 7.86 -22.11 3.67
C VAL A 545 9.25 -22.12 3.03
N THR A 546 9.56 -21.09 2.26
CA THR A 546 10.85 -20.96 1.55
C THR A 546 11.91 -20.23 2.37
N ASP A 547 11.50 -19.36 3.29
CA ASP A 547 12.36 -18.69 4.27
C ASP A 547 11.53 -18.39 5.54
N LEU A 548 11.99 -18.88 6.69
CA LEU A 548 11.32 -18.69 7.97
C LEU A 548 11.46 -17.27 8.55
N LEU A 549 12.25 -16.38 7.96
CA LEU A 549 12.47 -15.02 8.48
C LEU A 549 12.85 -15.01 9.98
N ASP A 550 13.61 -16.04 10.41
CA ASP A 550 14.05 -16.28 11.80
C ASP A 550 12.92 -16.66 12.78
N HIS A 551 11.74 -17.05 12.29
CA HIS A 551 10.69 -17.61 13.12
C HIS A 551 11.02 -19.02 13.61
N GLU A 552 10.63 -19.33 14.86
CA GLU A 552 10.83 -20.65 15.49
C GLU A 552 9.52 -21.15 16.10
N GLY A 553 9.07 -22.31 15.66
CA GLY A 553 7.84 -22.98 16.13
C GLY A 553 6.56 -22.26 15.76
N ASP A 554 6.67 -21.28 14.87
CA ASP A 554 5.58 -20.43 14.38
C ASP A 554 5.95 -19.86 13.01
N PHE A 555 4.96 -19.53 12.19
CA PHE A 555 5.11 -18.75 10.96
C PHE A 555 3.74 -18.19 10.54
N PRO A 556 3.64 -16.99 9.95
CA PRO A 556 2.35 -16.42 9.56
C PRO A 556 1.55 -17.29 8.59
N GLY A 557 0.38 -17.78 9.01
CA GLY A 557 -0.57 -18.52 8.18
C GLY A 557 -1.62 -17.63 7.51
N VAL A 558 -1.71 -16.37 7.97
CA VAL A 558 -2.61 -15.37 7.41
C VAL A 558 -1.88 -14.04 7.25
N VAL A 559 -2.03 -13.42 6.09
CA VAL A 559 -1.21 -12.28 5.68
C VAL A 559 -2.04 -11.15 5.11
N ARG A 560 -1.41 -9.97 4.98
CA ARG A 560 -2.05 -8.78 4.43
C ARG A 560 -2.25 -8.90 2.92
N PRO A 561 -3.42 -8.53 2.38
CA PRO A 561 -3.64 -8.44 0.94
C PRO A 561 -2.63 -7.56 0.20
N SER A 562 -2.20 -6.44 0.83
CA SER A 562 -1.22 -5.52 0.24
C SER A 562 0.17 -6.12 0.04
N GLN A 563 0.49 -7.23 0.73
CA GLN A 563 1.77 -7.94 0.62
C GLN A 563 1.59 -9.39 0.10
N ARG A 564 0.44 -9.69 -0.51
CA ARG A 564 0.09 -11.05 -0.97
C ARG A 564 1.18 -11.70 -1.81
N ALA A 565 1.74 -10.99 -2.79
CA ALA A 565 2.78 -11.52 -3.68
C ALA A 565 4.05 -11.93 -2.91
N VAL A 566 4.46 -11.15 -1.92
CA VAL A 566 5.62 -11.46 -1.07
C VAL A 566 5.36 -12.71 -0.26
N TRP A 567 4.19 -12.80 0.37
CA TRP A 567 3.86 -13.92 1.27
C TRP A 567 3.54 -15.21 0.52
N THR A 568 2.98 -15.16 -0.70
CA THR A 568 2.82 -16.36 -1.54
C THR A 568 4.16 -16.84 -2.13
N SER A 569 5.15 -15.98 -2.22
CA SER A 569 6.54 -16.39 -2.52
C SER A 569 7.24 -17.03 -1.32
N LEU A 570 7.00 -16.49 -0.10
CA LEU A 570 7.46 -17.10 1.16
C LEU A 570 6.77 -18.43 1.44
N SER A 571 5.50 -18.53 1.08
CA SER A 571 4.68 -19.74 1.29
C SER A 571 4.03 -20.13 -0.03
N PRO A 572 4.72 -20.88 -0.90
CA PRO A 572 4.15 -21.38 -2.15
C PRO A 572 3.02 -22.40 -1.86
N ASP A 573 2.19 -22.65 -2.90
CA ASP A 573 1.01 -23.50 -2.80
C ASP A 573 1.33 -24.89 -2.22
N PRO A 574 0.77 -25.26 -1.07
CA PRO A 574 0.97 -26.58 -0.46
C PRO A 574 0.46 -27.74 -1.34
N ASN A 575 -0.35 -27.46 -2.34
CA ASN A 575 -0.82 -28.46 -3.29
C ASN A 575 0.32 -29.05 -4.15
N LEU A 576 1.48 -28.38 -4.22
CA LEU A 576 2.70 -28.95 -4.79
C LEU A 576 3.12 -30.28 -4.10
N ILE A 577 2.81 -30.42 -2.81
CA ILE A 577 3.06 -31.62 -2.00
C ILE A 577 1.81 -32.51 -1.91
N LEU A 578 0.64 -31.89 -1.66
CA LEU A 578 -0.61 -32.65 -1.40
C LEU A 578 -1.20 -33.30 -2.65
N ARG A 579 -0.91 -32.77 -3.84
CA ARG A 579 -1.33 -33.32 -5.14
C ARG A 579 -2.85 -33.54 -5.26
N LEU A 580 -3.63 -32.63 -4.66
CA LEU A 580 -5.07 -32.66 -4.81
C LEU A 580 -5.46 -32.32 -6.26
N PRO A 581 -6.46 -33.02 -6.85
CA PRO A 581 -6.87 -32.76 -8.21
C PRO A 581 -7.28 -31.32 -8.45
N THR A 582 -6.63 -30.63 -9.36
CA THR A 582 -6.82 -29.18 -9.59
C THR A 582 -8.21 -28.84 -10.12
N GLU A 583 -8.86 -29.76 -10.82
CA GLU A 583 -10.23 -29.65 -11.32
C GLU A 583 -11.30 -29.56 -10.20
N ARG A 584 -10.95 -29.92 -8.98
CA ARG A 584 -11.85 -29.77 -7.80
C ARG A 584 -11.88 -28.35 -7.26
N PHE A 585 -10.81 -27.58 -7.53
CA PHE A 585 -10.76 -26.21 -7.10
C PHE A 585 -11.56 -25.31 -8.05
N PRO A 586 -12.30 -24.32 -7.54
CA PRO A 586 -12.95 -23.36 -8.43
C PRO A 586 -11.90 -22.64 -9.28
N PRO A 587 -12.25 -22.22 -10.50
CA PRO A 587 -11.36 -21.44 -11.32
C PRO A 587 -10.91 -20.18 -10.59
N ALA A 588 -9.68 -19.76 -10.84
CA ALA A 588 -9.17 -18.51 -10.27
C ALA A 588 -10.10 -17.35 -10.62
N ALA A 589 -10.43 -16.55 -9.64
CA ALA A 589 -11.25 -15.38 -9.85
C ALA A 589 -10.57 -14.42 -10.85
N PRO A 590 -11.31 -13.79 -11.79
CA PRO A 590 -10.72 -12.89 -12.77
C PRO A 590 -10.06 -11.69 -12.10
N SER A 591 -8.98 -11.18 -12.70
CA SER A 591 -8.35 -9.95 -12.21
C SER A 591 -9.30 -8.76 -12.33
N ARG A 592 -9.05 -7.71 -11.53
CA ARG A 592 -9.83 -6.46 -11.60
C ARG A 592 -9.80 -5.84 -12.99
N GLU A 593 -8.65 -5.87 -13.66
CA GLU A 593 -8.46 -5.34 -15.02
C GLU A 593 -9.32 -6.12 -16.02
N ARG A 594 -9.34 -7.44 -15.89
CA ARG A 594 -10.18 -8.31 -16.72
C ARG A 594 -11.68 -8.02 -16.49
N LEU A 595 -12.11 -7.92 -15.23
CA LEU A 595 -13.50 -7.56 -14.91
C LEU A 595 -13.91 -6.20 -15.48
N LEU A 596 -13.02 -5.21 -15.42
CA LEU A 596 -13.26 -3.89 -15.99
C LEU A 596 -13.33 -3.94 -17.53
N ALA A 597 -12.49 -4.76 -18.17
CA ALA A 597 -12.52 -4.95 -19.61
C ALA A 597 -13.82 -5.65 -20.05
N GLU A 598 -14.21 -6.74 -19.40
CA GLU A 598 -15.46 -7.46 -19.66
C GLU A 598 -16.69 -6.58 -19.42
N ARG A 599 -16.67 -5.78 -18.33
CA ARG A 599 -17.71 -4.82 -18.03
C ARG A 599 -17.90 -3.78 -19.16
N ARG A 600 -16.80 -3.23 -19.69
CA ARG A 600 -16.87 -2.28 -20.83
C ARG A 600 -17.41 -2.92 -22.09
N HIS A 601 -17.16 -4.21 -22.27
CA HIS A 601 -17.62 -4.94 -23.44
C HIS A 601 -19.11 -5.32 -23.38
N HIS A 602 -19.58 -5.71 -22.18
CA HIS A 602 -20.92 -6.29 -22.05
C HIS A 602 -21.98 -5.33 -21.46
N LEU A 603 -21.58 -4.24 -20.82
CA LEU A 603 -22.51 -3.29 -20.20
C LEU A 603 -22.49 -1.92 -20.90
N GLY A 604 -23.63 -1.23 -20.87
CA GLY A 604 -23.75 0.09 -21.48
C GLY A 604 -22.74 1.10 -20.90
N PRO A 605 -22.06 1.90 -21.74
CA PRO A 605 -21.00 2.81 -21.29
C PRO A 605 -21.49 3.92 -20.34
N SER A 606 -22.79 4.19 -20.30
CA SER A 606 -23.42 5.13 -19.36
C SER A 606 -23.53 4.60 -17.93
N LEU A 607 -23.33 3.31 -17.71
CA LEU A 607 -23.31 2.69 -16.38
C LEU A 607 -21.94 2.94 -15.72
N SER A 608 -21.75 4.12 -15.16
CA SER A 608 -20.51 4.50 -14.47
C SER A 608 -20.31 3.74 -13.16
N LEU A 609 -19.05 3.57 -12.77
CA LEU A 609 -18.67 3.12 -11.42
C LEU A 609 -18.47 4.34 -10.51
N ALA A 610 -18.80 4.18 -9.23
CA ALA A 610 -18.83 5.31 -8.30
C ALA A 610 -17.44 5.85 -7.93
N TYR A 611 -16.38 5.04 -8.05
CA TYR A 611 -15.05 5.37 -7.57
C TYR A 611 -14.02 5.33 -8.68
N ARG A 612 -13.01 6.21 -8.63
CA ARG A 612 -11.87 6.21 -9.59
C ARG A 612 -11.10 4.90 -9.56
N ARG A 613 -10.93 4.30 -8.37
CA ARG A 613 -10.49 2.93 -8.18
C ARG A 613 -11.71 2.10 -7.79
N PRO A 614 -12.34 1.41 -8.74
CA PRO A 614 -13.54 0.63 -8.47
C PRO A 614 -13.30 -0.42 -7.39
N LEU A 615 -14.21 -0.48 -6.42
CA LEU A 615 -14.22 -1.49 -5.38
C LEU A 615 -14.96 -2.74 -5.89
N GLU A 616 -14.38 -3.91 -5.67
CA GLU A 616 -15.02 -5.18 -5.92
C GLU A 616 -15.69 -5.68 -4.64
N ILE A 617 -16.89 -5.19 -4.37
CA ILE A 617 -17.66 -5.57 -3.19
C ILE A 617 -18.31 -6.93 -3.40
N VAL A 618 -17.97 -7.89 -2.55
CA VAL A 618 -18.47 -9.27 -2.62
C VAL A 618 -19.38 -9.64 -1.45
N ARG A 619 -19.39 -8.84 -0.37
CA ARG A 619 -20.23 -9.09 0.81
C ARG A 619 -20.72 -7.78 1.44
N GLY A 620 -21.96 -7.84 1.95
CA GLY A 620 -22.49 -6.84 2.87
C GLY A 620 -22.91 -7.51 4.19
N TRP A 621 -22.65 -6.87 5.33
CA TRP A 621 -23.05 -7.33 6.64
C TRP A 621 -23.38 -6.16 7.57
N MET A 622 -24.62 -6.06 8.01
CA MET A 622 -25.13 -4.96 8.82
C MET A 622 -24.77 -3.59 8.19
N GLN A 623 -23.97 -2.76 8.83
CA GLN A 623 -23.52 -1.45 8.33
C GLN A 623 -22.22 -1.50 7.50
N TYR A 624 -21.69 -2.69 7.20
CA TYR A 624 -20.41 -2.82 6.53
C TYR A 624 -20.52 -3.49 5.16
N LEU A 625 -19.67 -3.07 4.25
CA LEU A 625 -19.34 -3.74 3.01
C LEU A 625 -17.94 -4.35 3.09
N TYR A 626 -17.71 -5.42 2.34
CA TYR A 626 -16.42 -6.10 2.28
C TYR A 626 -16.04 -6.33 0.82
N ASP A 627 -14.81 -5.97 0.48
CA ASP A 627 -14.27 -6.31 -0.84
C ASP A 627 -13.76 -7.76 -0.89
N ARG A 628 -13.31 -8.18 -2.06
CA ARG A 628 -12.78 -9.54 -2.29
C ARG A 628 -11.62 -9.89 -1.35
N ASP A 629 -10.80 -8.93 -1.00
CA ASP A 629 -9.63 -9.12 -0.14
C ASP A 629 -9.97 -9.08 1.36
N GLY A 630 -11.25 -8.90 1.69
CA GLY A 630 -11.75 -8.86 3.07
C GLY A 630 -11.60 -7.50 3.75
N ARG A 631 -11.22 -6.45 3.02
CA ARG A 631 -11.20 -5.09 3.56
C ARG A 631 -12.61 -4.63 3.87
N ARG A 632 -12.80 -4.13 5.09
CA ARG A 632 -14.09 -3.67 5.60
C ARG A 632 -14.27 -2.17 5.38
N TYR A 633 -15.43 -1.79 4.85
CA TYR A 633 -15.84 -0.41 4.64
C TYR A 633 -17.10 -0.12 5.44
N LEU A 634 -17.16 0.99 6.17
CA LEU A 634 -18.40 1.49 6.75
C LEU A 634 -19.25 2.06 5.61
N ASP A 635 -20.42 1.47 5.40
CA ASP A 635 -21.36 1.93 4.36
C ASP A 635 -22.16 3.14 4.86
N ALA A 636 -21.69 4.33 4.53
CA ALA A 636 -22.37 5.59 4.83
C ALA A 636 -23.17 6.14 3.63
N VAL A 637 -23.34 5.36 2.56
CA VAL A 637 -23.96 5.79 1.31
C VAL A 637 -25.25 5.05 1.00
N ASN A 638 -25.27 3.71 1.14
CA ASN A 638 -26.43 2.91 0.76
C ASN A 638 -27.58 3.03 1.77
N ASN A 639 -28.69 3.59 1.32
CA ASN A 639 -29.91 3.72 2.11
C ASN A 639 -30.96 2.63 1.83
N VAL A 640 -30.69 1.72 0.92
CA VAL A 640 -31.63 0.63 0.53
C VAL A 640 -31.80 -0.41 1.64
N PRO A 641 -30.73 -0.96 2.28
CA PRO A 641 -30.89 -1.91 3.36
C PRO A 641 -31.12 -1.20 4.71
N HIS A 642 -32.31 -0.71 4.98
CA HIS A 642 -32.68 0.08 6.18
C HIS A 642 -32.33 -0.63 7.51
N VAL A 643 -32.32 -1.95 7.55
CA VAL A 643 -31.92 -2.75 8.72
C VAL A 643 -30.50 -3.29 8.61
N GLY A 644 -29.74 -2.79 7.66
CA GLY A 644 -28.38 -3.26 7.33
C GLY A 644 -28.36 -4.39 6.30
N HIS A 645 -27.18 -4.58 5.72
CA HIS A 645 -26.93 -5.63 4.73
C HIS A 645 -27.11 -7.03 5.33
N ALA A 646 -27.67 -7.94 4.55
CA ALA A 646 -27.82 -9.36 4.88
C ALA A 646 -28.45 -9.63 6.27
N HIS A 647 -29.43 -8.80 6.69
CA HIS A 647 -30.05 -8.96 8.01
C HIS A 647 -30.67 -10.36 8.15
N PRO A 648 -30.28 -11.18 9.14
CA PRO A 648 -30.61 -12.60 9.17
C PRO A 648 -32.09 -12.91 9.16
N ARG A 649 -32.93 -12.07 9.77
CA ARG A 649 -34.41 -12.28 9.77
C ARG A 649 -35.00 -12.01 8.39
N VAL A 650 -34.51 -10.99 7.68
CA VAL A 650 -34.96 -10.63 6.33
C VAL A 650 -34.53 -11.72 5.35
N VAL A 651 -33.27 -12.14 5.39
CA VAL A 651 -32.75 -13.23 4.55
C VAL A 651 -33.56 -14.51 4.73
N ARG A 652 -33.74 -14.94 5.96
CA ARG A 652 -34.52 -16.17 6.25
C ARG A 652 -35.96 -16.08 5.79
N ALA A 653 -36.63 -14.93 5.95
CA ALA A 653 -37.99 -14.74 5.48
C ALA A 653 -38.08 -14.84 3.96
N GLY A 654 -37.12 -14.18 3.23
CA GLY A 654 -37.06 -14.28 1.78
C GLY A 654 -36.80 -15.70 1.28
N GLN A 655 -35.80 -16.38 1.85
CA GLN A 655 -35.46 -17.77 1.51
C GLN A 655 -36.67 -18.73 1.70
N ARG A 656 -37.37 -18.62 2.84
CA ARG A 656 -38.58 -19.44 3.11
C ARG A 656 -39.66 -19.18 2.09
N GLN A 657 -39.93 -17.92 1.78
CA GLN A 657 -40.97 -17.57 0.82
C GLN A 657 -40.63 -18.05 -0.60
N MET A 658 -39.39 -17.86 -1.04
CA MET A 658 -38.93 -18.32 -2.35
C MET A 658 -38.98 -19.85 -2.48
N ALA A 659 -38.72 -20.59 -1.42
CA ALA A 659 -38.85 -22.07 -1.40
C ALA A 659 -40.31 -22.58 -1.53
N VAL A 660 -41.30 -21.74 -1.23
CA VAL A 660 -42.71 -22.10 -1.27
C VAL A 660 -43.39 -21.54 -2.52
N LEU A 661 -43.28 -20.26 -2.74
CA LEU A 661 -43.98 -19.58 -3.85
C LEU A 661 -43.30 -18.25 -4.19
N ASN A 662 -42.96 -18.09 -5.47
CA ASN A 662 -42.57 -16.84 -6.09
C ASN A 662 -43.37 -16.65 -7.39
N THR A 663 -44.43 -15.81 -7.36
CA THR A 663 -45.32 -15.58 -8.48
C THR A 663 -45.78 -14.12 -8.55
N ASN A 664 -46.55 -13.78 -9.58
CA ASN A 664 -47.10 -12.44 -9.79
C ASN A 664 -48.41 -12.18 -9.01
N THR A 665 -48.93 -10.97 -9.10
CA THR A 665 -50.10 -10.48 -8.36
C THR A 665 -51.47 -10.98 -8.89
N ARG A 666 -51.50 -11.87 -9.89
CA ARG A 666 -52.74 -12.41 -10.41
C ARG A 666 -53.49 -13.32 -9.48
N TYR A 667 -52.78 -13.86 -8.48
CA TYR A 667 -53.35 -14.80 -7.52
C TYR A 667 -53.59 -14.15 -6.17
N LEU A 668 -54.68 -14.48 -5.53
CA LEU A 668 -54.96 -14.01 -4.19
C LEU A 668 -53.98 -14.62 -3.18
N HIS A 669 -53.30 -13.75 -2.42
CA HIS A 669 -52.37 -14.19 -1.39
C HIS A 669 -52.44 -13.26 -0.16
N GLU A 670 -52.62 -13.87 1.02
CA GLU A 670 -52.83 -13.13 2.27
C GLU A 670 -51.67 -12.20 2.66
N LEU A 671 -50.42 -12.59 2.36
CA LEU A 671 -49.24 -11.78 2.75
C LEU A 671 -49.20 -10.39 2.07
N VAL A 672 -49.72 -10.28 0.86
CA VAL A 672 -49.81 -8.99 0.16
C VAL A 672 -50.78 -8.06 0.89
N VAL A 673 -51.93 -8.59 1.28
CA VAL A 673 -52.97 -7.85 2.03
C VAL A 673 -52.44 -7.43 3.39
N ARG A 674 -51.91 -8.39 4.16
CA ARG A 674 -51.30 -8.09 5.48
C ARG A 674 -50.19 -7.09 5.44
N TYR A 675 -49.38 -7.10 4.38
CA TYR A 675 -48.31 -6.12 4.20
C TYR A 675 -48.89 -4.71 3.94
N ALA A 676 -49.90 -4.62 3.08
CA ALA A 676 -50.64 -3.37 2.83
C ALA A 676 -51.28 -2.81 4.12
N GLU A 677 -51.95 -3.68 4.92
CA GLU A 677 -52.53 -3.28 6.22
C GLU A 677 -51.47 -2.72 7.18
N ARG A 678 -50.33 -3.39 7.29
CA ARG A 678 -49.23 -2.92 8.17
C ARG A 678 -48.64 -1.60 7.72
N LEU A 679 -48.47 -1.38 6.42
CA LEU A 679 -48.02 -0.09 5.87
C LEU A 679 -49.07 0.99 6.11
N TRP A 680 -50.32 0.73 5.82
CA TRP A 680 -51.41 1.66 6.06
C TRP A 680 -51.48 2.11 7.52
N ALA A 681 -51.29 1.21 8.48
CA ALA A 681 -51.30 1.52 9.90
C ALA A 681 -50.22 2.52 10.33
N THR A 682 -49.21 2.76 9.50
CA THR A 682 -48.13 3.75 9.73
C THR A 682 -48.39 5.08 9.03
N LEU A 683 -49.44 5.21 8.22
CA LEU A 683 -49.76 6.39 7.42
C LEU A 683 -50.90 7.20 8.08
N PRO A 684 -50.89 8.53 7.85
CA PRO A 684 -52.04 9.37 8.32
C PRO A 684 -53.32 9.06 7.56
N SER A 685 -54.47 9.16 8.27
CA SER A 685 -55.79 9.09 7.64
C SER A 685 -55.96 10.27 6.66
N PRO A 686 -56.56 10.07 5.46
CA PRO A 686 -57.33 8.87 4.99
C PRO A 686 -56.50 7.94 4.05
N LEU A 687 -55.17 7.94 4.09
CA LEU A 687 -54.34 7.13 3.19
C LEU A 687 -54.47 5.64 3.53
N SER A 688 -55.22 4.89 2.73
CA SER A 688 -55.54 3.47 3.01
C SER A 688 -55.34 2.51 1.83
N VAL A 689 -54.85 3.02 0.68
CA VAL A 689 -54.66 2.21 -0.53
C VAL A 689 -53.16 2.22 -0.91
N CYS A 690 -52.59 1.02 -1.13
CA CYS A 690 -51.21 0.80 -1.51
C CYS A 690 -51.10 0.22 -2.92
N TYR A 691 -50.13 0.71 -3.70
CA TYR A 691 -49.70 0.12 -4.96
C TYR A 691 -48.28 -0.40 -4.78
N PHE A 692 -48.04 -1.66 -5.10
CA PHE A 692 -46.70 -2.24 -5.08
C PHE A 692 -46.12 -2.33 -6.49
N VAL A 693 -44.91 -1.84 -6.65
CA VAL A 693 -44.17 -1.77 -7.92
C VAL A 693 -42.73 -2.24 -7.69
N ASN A 694 -41.95 -2.39 -8.77
CA ASN A 694 -40.61 -2.99 -8.68
C ASN A 694 -39.48 -1.98 -8.42
N SER A 695 -39.75 -0.69 -8.58
CA SER A 695 -38.73 0.35 -8.38
C SER A 695 -39.34 1.70 -7.97
N GLY A 696 -38.51 2.59 -7.41
CA GLY A 696 -38.89 3.98 -7.14
C GLY A 696 -39.26 4.77 -8.42
N SER A 697 -38.63 4.42 -9.55
CA SER A 697 -39.01 5.01 -10.86
C SER A 697 -40.43 4.62 -11.25
N GLU A 698 -40.82 3.36 -11.11
CA GLU A 698 -42.19 2.93 -11.37
C GLU A 698 -43.18 3.56 -10.39
N ALA A 699 -42.82 3.69 -9.11
CA ALA A 699 -43.67 4.29 -8.09
C ALA A 699 -43.94 5.78 -8.42
N ASN A 700 -42.88 6.53 -8.73
CA ASN A 700 -43.02 7.96 -9.09
C ASN A 700 -43.79 8.16 -10.42
N GLU A 701 -43.52 7.31 -11.43
CA GLU A 701 -44.26 7.35 -12.70
C GLU A 701 -45.74 7.08 -12.48
N LEU A 702 -46.10 6.07 -11.67
CA LEU A 702 -47.48 5.76 -11.30
C LEU A 702 -48.11 6.89 -10.51
N GLY A 703 -47.39 7.48 -9.54
CA GLY A 703 -47.85 8.63 -8.76
C GLY A 703 -48.17 9.87 -9.66
N LEU A 704 -47.29 10.19 -10.60
CA LEU A 704 -47.51 11.27 -11.57
C LEU A 704 -48.73 10.99 -12.47
N ARG A 705 -48.91 9.75 -12.93
CA ARG A 705 -50.09 9.36 -13.71
C ARG A 705 -51.39 9.53 -12.94
N LEU A 706 -51.43 9.08 -11.69
CA LEU A 706 -52.58 9.25 -10.80
C LEU A 706 -52.90 10.74 -10.57
N ALA A 707 -51.87 11.53 -10.23
CA ALA A 707 -52.03 12.96 -10.01
C ALA A 707 -52.56 13.70 -11.24
N ARG A 708 -52.01 13.41 -12.41
CA ARG A 708 -52.47 13.99 -13.70
C ARG A 708 -53.87 13.57 -14.06
N ALA A 709 -54.23 12.30 -13.87
CA ALA A 709 -55.59 11.82 -14.14
C ALA A 709 -56.64 12.48 -13.22
N TYR A 710 -56.27 12.68 -11.95
CA TYR A 710 -57.18 13.29 -10.96
C TYR A 710 -57.31 14.80 -11.15
N THR A 711 -56.21 15.53 -11.43
CA THR A 711 -56.19 17.00 -11.46
C THR A 711 -56.41 17.55 -12.86
N GLY A 712 -56.21 16.81 -13.92
CA GLY A 712 -56.15 17.25 -15.29
C GLY A 712 -54.95 18.16 -15.62
N ARG A 713 -54.00 18.34 -14.66
CA ARG A 713 -52.85 19.23 -14.79
C ARG A 713 -51.59 18.42 -15.11
N ARG A 714 -50.64 19.08 -15.79
CA ARG A 714 -49.35 18.47 -16.19
C ARG A 714 -48.18 19.02 -15.37
N ASP A 715 -48.27 20.24 -14.90
CA ASP A 715 -47.15 20.95 -14.27
C ASP A 715 -46.72 20.30 -12.97
N LEU A 716 -45.40 20.31 -12.75
CA LEU A 716 -44.74 19.69 -11.60
C LEU A 716 -43.75 20.67 -10.97
N VAL A 717 -43.78 20.78 -9.66
CA VAL A 717 -42.79 21.53 -8.90
C VAL A 717 -41.77 20.52 -8.29
N VAL A 718 -40.49 20.80 -8.49
CA VAL A 718 -39.38 19.93 -8.02
C VAL A 718 -38.33 20.74 -7.28
N LEU A 719 -37.62 20.11 -6.35
CA LEU A 719 -36.51 20.74 -5.63
C LEU A 719 -35.24 20.76 -6.48
N GLU A 720 -34.45 21.82 -6.35
CA GLU A 720 -33.11 21.90 -6.93
C GLU A 720 -32.27 20.68 -6.56
N GLY A 721 -31.50 20.11 -7.51
CA GLY A 721 -30.65 18.94 -7.34
C GLY A 721 -31.37 17.60 -7.12
N ALA A 722 -32.72 17.57 -7.14
CA ALA A 722 -33.48 16.35 -6.90
C ALA A 722 -33.36 15.33 -8.04
N TYR A 723 -33.42 14.05 -7.67
CA TYR A 723 -33.48 12.90 -8.58
C TYR A 723 -34.78 12.11 -8.31
N HIS A 724 -35.56 11.87 -9.35
CA HIS A 724 -36.86 11.22 -9.22
C HIS A 724 -36.99 9.87 -9.91
N GLY A 725 -36.04 9.47 -10.72
CA GLY A 725 -36.02 8.18 -11.41
C GLY A 725 -35.41 8.22 -12.80
N ASN A 726 -35.50 7.09 -13.51
CA ASN A 726 -34.80 6.87 -14.79
C ASN A 726 -35.77 6.52 -15.96
N THR A 727 -37.07 6.88 -15.87
CA THR A 727 -37.98 6.89 -17.02
C THR A 727 -37.85 8.22 -17.75
N THR A 728 -38.32 8.31 -19.01
CA THR A 728 -38.26 9.55 -19.79
C THR A 728 -38.91 10.72 -19.04
N THR A 729 -40.10 10.51 -18.47
CA THR A 729 -40.80 11.55 -17.68
C THR A 729 -40.02 11.98 -16.44
N LEU A 730 -39.38 11.02 -15.76
CA LEU A 730 -38.68 11.29 -14.51
C LEU A 730 -37.26 11.85 -14.73
N ILE A 731 -36.64 11.57 -15.87
CA ILE A 731 -35.41 12.26 -16.29
C ILE A 731 -35.73 13.75 -16.54
N ASP A 732 -36.80 14.04 -17.25
CA ASP A 732 -37.30 15.40 -17.49
C ASP A 732 -37.62 16.11 -16.16
N ALA A 733 -38.17 15.39 -15.19
CA ALA A 733 -38.53 15.91 -13.87
C ALA A 733 -37.37 16.05 -12.89
N SER A 734 -36.16 15.52 -13.20
CA SER A 734 -35.03 15.47 -12.30
C SER A 734 -33.99 16.56 -12.57
N PRO A 735 -33.91 17.65 -11.77
CA PRO A 735 -32.86 18.66 -11.92
C PRO A 735 -31.44 18.05 -11.88
N TYR A 736 -31.21 17.03 -11.06
CA TYR A 736 -29.98 16.27 -11.07
C TYR A 736 -29.55 15.75 -12.45
N LYS A 737 -30.51 15.46 -13.33
CA LYS A 737 -30.26 14.95 -14.68
C LYS A 737 -30.25 16.06 -15.71
N HIS A 738 -31.32 16.87 -15.76
CA HIS A 738 -31.49 17.88 -16.84
C HIS A 738 -30.60 19.12 -16.66
N ASP A 739 -30.13 19.45 -15.45
CA ASP A 739 -29.13 20.50 -15.19
C ASP A 739 -27.69 19.98 -15.21
N GLY A 740 -27.49 18.66 -15.19
CA GLY A 740 -26.17 18.01 -15.17
C GLY A 740 -25.50 17.96 -16.55
N PRO A 741 -24.28 17.44 -16.64
CA PRO A 741 -23.54 17.30 -17.90
C PRO A 741 -24.34 16.50 -18.94
N GLY A 742 -24.57 17.11 -20.13
CA GLY A 742 -25.35 16.50 -21.19
C GLY A 742 -26.88 16.64 -21.03
N GLY A 743 -27.35 17.35 -20.02
CA GLY A 743 -28.77 17.63 -19.80
C GLY A 743 -29.30 18.69 -20.78
N ALA A 744 -30.60 18.60 -21.15
CA ALA A 744 -31.27 19.52 -22.08
C ALA A 744 -31.99 20.68 -21.37
N GLY A 745 -31.84 20.83 -20.06
CA GLY A 745 -32.60 21.76 -19.24
C GLY A 745 -34.00 21.26 -18.89
N ALA A 746 -34.72 21.99 -18.03
CA ALA A 746 -36.06 21.66 -17.60
C ALA A 746 -37.08 21.90 -18.72
N PRO A 747 -37.97 20.95 -19.01
CA PRO A 747 -39.09 21.21 -19.91
C PRO A 747 -40.08 22.20 -19.27
N SER A 748 -40.91 22.85 -20.10
CA SER A 748 -41.81 23.94 -19.67
C SER A 748 -42.83 23.59 -18.57
N TRP A 749 -43.10 22.31 -18.37
CA TRP A 749 -44.04 21.81 -17.36
C TRP A 749 -43.35 21.44 -16.03
N VAL A 750 -42.01 21.62 -15.92
CA VAL A 750 -41.22 21.36 -14.68
C VAL A 750 -40.74 22.69 -14.12
N HIS A 751 -41.20 23.01 -12.92
CA HIS A 751 -40.87 24.22 -12.19
C HIS A 751 -39.93 23.89 -11.02
N LYS A 752 -38.75 24.45 -11.07
CA LYS A 752 -37.70 24.21 -10.07
C LYS A 752 -37.78 25.26 -8.96
N VAL A 753 -37.73 24.81 -7.70
CA VAL A 753 -37.64 25.69 -6.51
C VAL A 753 -36.36 25.37 -5.75
N PRO A 754 -35.79 26.36 -5.03
CA PRO A 754 -34.63 26.16 -4.23
C PRO A 754 -34.84 25.08 -3.17
N MET A 755 -33.75 24.35 -2.82
CA MET A 755 -33.77 23.43 -1.68
C MET A 755 -33.92 24.26 -0.40
N PRO A 756 -34.81 23.87 0.55
CA PRO A 756 -34.89 24.50 1.86
C PRO A 756 -33.53 24.40 2.57
N ASP A 757 -33.04 25.53 3.06
CA ASP A 757 -31.76 25.64 3.74
C ASP A 757 -31.90 26.62 4.91
N ASP A 758 -31.85 26.11 6.13
CA ASP A 758 -32.00 26.90 7.36
C ASP A 758 -30.82 27.86 7.62
N TYR A 759 -29.74 27.73 6.83
CA TYR A 759 -28.54 28.55 6.89
C TYR A 759 -28.53 29.76 5.95
N ARG A 760 -29.47 29.86 5.00
CA ARG A 760 -29.54 30.92 3.99
C ARG A 760 -30.73 31.82 4.21
#